data_f8381dff580287f587d26f1281d0dd9a
#
_entry.id   f8381dff580287f587d26f1281d0dd9a
#
_cell.length_a   1.000
_cell.length_b   1.000
_cell.length_c   1.000
_cell.angle_alpha   90.00
_cell.angle_beta   90.00
_cell.angle_gamma   90.00
#
_symmetry.space_group_name_H-M   'P 1'
#
loop_
_entity.id
_entity.type
_entity.pdbx_description
1 polymer ?
#
loop_
_entity_poly.entity_id
_entity_poly.type
_entity_poly.pdbx_seq_one_letter_code
_entity_poly.pdbx_strand_id
1 'polypeptide(L)'
;MAQIGGQSVDALVDSGCTQSLVTVAVGQAHGGGGPILALDGGEVQSLGEVELDVVVRGVTRKVLFRVVDRLVGGLGAMLGLDFINLMGGAFILGKYVRFGVEQGWGFEVGASAVLPTSSRLSISDPDFLVEFDGLVWTVRWKWKEGQPPEIRNTVESYKSTKTDGVRERFDAEVERWISLGWLQPCNGDEEGGVLPLMAVTQVNKDKVRPVLDFRELNQYVSSHPGTDAAVCSETLRKWRRMPGPLKIVDLKSAYLQLHVDQSLWQYQQVVYKGRRYFLTRLGFGLNSAPKIMGKVVQLVLSQSEQVQEGTDSYVDDIVVDESVVSVDEVVQHLQRYGLEAKPPERLEGGRVLGLTISCSSEGELMFGRGNEVPRVEKGEKLTRRRLFSICGQLVGHYPVGGWLRVACSYVKRESAGERWEDWVGEKSQRMIQEVIGRVSEEDPVKGYFKVQDTVVGTVWCDASSIALGVVLEIGGRVVEDMAWLRKAADASHINVAELDAVVKGLNLAVKWQLTEVKVMTDSATVLSWLNSVIIEDRRVKVSGMAEMLVRRRLAVVQEMMTEYGLTVTAEYVQSHRNKADELTRVSKGWLRRTEPEVCGVSVADLHAQHHFGVERSLHLARLVSPDVSRDDVERCVRACSQCLMIDPAPVRHDQGRLDVDTTWSRVALDVTHYDRWSYLTLVDCGPSRFAIWRRVRSENAADIADHLEEIFRERGPPDELLLDNSTTFRSRHIGELCDAWNVRRRYRAAYRPSGNGIVERHHRTVKARAARAGKDPLEVVFWYNLAAKEGERDDSAPCVDVYTIVTGGSTLSVCHT
;
A
#
# COMPACT_ATOMS: atom_id res chain seq x y z
N MET A 1 -8.10 -27.04 17.93
CA MET A 1 -8.23 -28.04 19.03
C MET A 1 -6.84 -28.42 19.55
N ALA A 2 -6.67 -28.48 20.87
CA ALA A 2 -5.48 -28.98 21.55
C ALA A 2 -5.90 -30.12 22.49
N GLN A 3 -5.00 -31.06 22.83
CA GLN A 3 -5.28 -31.98 23.93
C GLN A 3 -4.75 -31.36 25.23
N ILE A 4 -5.63 -31.12 26.20
CA ILE A 4 -5.33 -30.49 27.48
C ILE A 4 -5.86 -31.38 28.60
N GLY A 5 -4.96 -31.85 29.49
CA GLY A 5 -5.32 -32.81 30.53
C GLY A 5 -5.93 -34.12 30.03
N GLY A 6 -5.54 -34.54 28.79
CA GLY A 6 -6.06 -35.74 28.11
C GLY A 6 -7.40 -35.56 27.40
N GLN A 7 -7.98 -34.36 27.40
CA GLN A 7 -9.22 -34.04 26.70
C GLN A 7 -8.95 -33.21 25.44
N SER A 8 -9.75 -33.38 24.38
CA SER A 8 -9.69 -32.56 23.17
C SER A 8 -10.47 -31.28 23.43
N VAL A 9 -9.79 -30.13 23.42
CA VAL A 9 -10.33 -28.83 23.85
C VAL A 9 -10.17 -27.81 22.72
N ASP A 10 -11.20 -27.02 22.47
CA ASP A 10 -11.09 -25.83 21.63
C ASP A 10 -10.35 -24.73 22.40
N ALA A 11 -9.17 -24.40 21.90
CA ALA A 11 -8.28 -23.44 22.52
C ALA A 11 -7.94 -22.28 21.56
N LEU A 12 -7.95 -21.06 22.10
CA LEU A 12 -7.44 -19.86 21.42
C LEU A 12 -5.98 -19.64 21.82
N VAL A 13 -5.12 -19.30 20.87
CA VAL A 13 -3.77 -18.82 21.17
C VAL A 13 -3.80 -17.31 21.13
N ASP A 14 -3.49 -16.66 22.25
CA ASP A 14 -3.58 -15.22 22.42
C ASP A 14 -2.28 -14.67 23.01
N SER A 15 -1.51 -13.96 22.17
CA SER A 15 -0.28 -13.29 22.60
C SER A 15 -0.53 -12.04 23.47
N GLY A 16 -1.74 -11.57 23.58
CA GLY A 16 -2.16 -10.51 24.52
C GLY A 16 -2.40 -11.01 25.94
N CYS A 17 -2.58 -12.31 26.12
CA CYS A 17 -2.78 -12.93 27.44
C CYS A 17 -1.43 -13.38 28.01
N THR A 18 -1.04 -12.87 29.17
CA THR A 18 0.25 -13.20 29.81
C THR A 18 0.27 -14.61 30.40
N GLN A 19 -0.86 -15.13 30.84
CA GLN A 19 -1.04 -16.45 31.45
C GLN A 19 -2.12 -17.24 30.74
N SER A 20 -1.92 -18.55 30.61
CA SER A 20 -2.90 -19.46 30.01
C SER A 20 -4.12 -19.64 30.93
N LEU A 21 -5.30 -19.69 30.31
CA LEU A 21 -6.58 -19.82 31.00
C LEU A 21 -7.29 -21.10 30.60
N VAL A 22 -8.03 -21.71 31.52
CA VAL A 22 -8.85 -22.89 31.26
C VAL A 22 -10.17 -22.78 31.98
N THR A 23 -11.25 -23.32 31.41
CA THR A 23 -12.55 -23.36 32.07
C THR A 23 -12.63 -24.49 33.10
N VAL A 24 -13.54 -24.36 34.06
CA VAL A 24 -13.84 -25.41 35.06
C VAL A 24 -14.22 -26.76 34.46
N ALA A 25 -14.72 -26.77 33.21
CA ALA A 25 -15.05 -27.99 32.48
C ALA A 25 -13.80 -28.79 32.07
N VAL A 26 -12.65 -28.17 31.96
CA VAL A 26 -11.39 -28.75 31.49
C VAL A 26 -10.43 -29.02 32.66
N GLY A 27 -10.41 -28.17 33.68
CA GLY A 27 -9.52 -28.33 34.84
C GLY A 27 -10.17 -27.94 36.17
N GLN A 28 -9.92 -28.74 37.23
CA GLN A 28 -10.37 -28.41 38.59
C GLN A 28 -9.34 -27.51 39.27
N ALA A 29 -9.80 -26.38 39.80
CA ALA A 29 -8.96 -25.40 40.44
C ALA A 29 -8.41 -25.90 41.82
N HIS A 30 -7.15 -25.62 42.08
CA HIS A 30 -6.49 -25.78 43.35
C HIS A 30 -5.97 -24.42 43.85
N GLY A 31 -6.19 -24.13 45.14
CA GLY A 31 -5.75 -22.86 45.76
C GLY A 31 -6.74 -21.70 45.56
N GLY A 32 -6.44 -20.55 46.17
CA GLY A 32 -7.21 -19.32 46.01
C GLY A 32 -6.82 -18.53 44.80
N GLY A 33 -7.79 -18.15 43.95
CA GLY A 33 -7.55 -17.32 42.75
C GLY A 33 -7.66 -15.83 43.06
N GLY A 34 -6.73 -15.03 42.57
CA GLY A 34 -6.83 -13.56 42.50
C GLY A 34 -7.44 -13.07 41.20
N PRO A 35 -7.88 -11.82 41.12
CA PRO A 35 -8.41 -11.27 39.88
C PRO A 35 -7.35 -11.25 38.78
N ILE A 36 -7.79 -11.51 37.53
CA ILE A 36 -7.01 -11.38 36.30
C ILE A 36 -7.47 -10.08 35.63
N LEU A 37 -6.52 -9.17 35.39
CA LEU A 37 -6.81 -7.91 34.67
C LEU A 37 -6.87 -8.19 33.18
N ALA A 38 -8.00 -7.91 32.55
CA ALA A 38 -8.14 -7.88 31.12
C ALA A 38 -7.58 -6.56 30.54
N LEU A 39 -7.23 -6.54 29.26
CA LEU A 39 -6.67 -5.36 28.56
C LEU A 39 -7.63 -4.16 28.54
N ASP A 40 -8.92 -4.40 28.65
CA ASP A 40 -9.96 -3.36 28.75
C ASP A 40 -10.11 -2.77 30.17
N GLY A 41 -9.31 -3.24 31.13
CA GLY A 41 -9.39 -2.86 32.55
C GLY A 41 -10.46 -3.64 33.33
N GLY A 42 -11.19 -4.55 32.69
CA GLY A 42 -12.11 -5.46 33.35
C GLY A 42 -11.35 -6.50 34.19
N GLU A 43 -11.97 -6.94 35.28
CA GLU A 43 -11.44 -8.00 36.12
C GLU A 43 -12.20 -9.32 35.86
N VAL A 44 -11.44 -10.38 35.55
CA VAL A 44 -11.97 -11.74 35.47
C VAL A 44 -11.56 -12.47 36.74
N GLN A 45 -12.52 -13.00 37.45
CA GLN A 45 -12.25 -13.76 38.70
C GLN A 45 -11.66 -15.13 38.35
N SER A 46 -10.48 -15.40 38.84
CA SER A 46 -9.87 -16.73 38.77
C SER A 46 -10.36 -17.56 39.96
N LEU A 47 -10.75 -18.79 39.70
CA LEU A 47 -11.20 -19.75 40.68
C LEU A 47 -10.02 -20.50 41.34
N GLY A 48 -8.80 -20.35 40.85
CA GLY A 48 -7.58 -21.00 41.29
C GLY A 48 -6.66 -21.33 40.13
N GLU A 49 -5.69 -22.21 40.38
CA GLU A 49 -4.71 -22.64 39.39
C GLU A 49 -4.76 -24.17 39.23
N VAL A 50 -4.37 -24.65 38.03
CA VAL A 50 -4.20 -26.08 37.73
C VAL A 50 -3.07 -26.29 36.78
N GLU A 51 -2.18 -27.24 37.04
CA GLU A 51 -1.15 -27.65 36.09
C GLU A 51 -1.66 -28.80 35.23
N LEU A 52 -1.69 -28.60 33.92
CA LEU A 52 -2.16 -29.59 32.93
C LEU A 52 -1.14 -29.85 31.86
N ASP A 53 -1.08 -31.07 31.35
CA ASP A 53 -0.32 -31.41 30.16
C ASP A 53 -1.05 -30.91 28.93
N VAL A 54 -0.39 -30.10 28.12
CA VAL A 54 -0.86 -29.63 26.80
C VAL A 54 -0.09 -30.38 25.72
N VAL A 55 -0.82 -31.11 24.89
CA VAL A 55 -0.24 -31.85 23.78
C VAL A 55 -0.63 -31.17 22.47
N VAL A 56 0.39 -30.74 21.73
CA VAL A 56 0.24 -30.16 20.42
C VAL A 56 1.16 -30.88 19.45
N ARG A 57 0.61 -31.48 18.41
CA ARG A 57 1.34 -32.29 17.41
C ARG A 57 2.35 -33.28 18.02
N GLY A 58 1.97 -33.97 19.08
CA GLY A 58 2.80 -34.98 19.74
C GLY A 58 3.83 -34.44 20.73
N VAL A 59 3.94 -33.14 20.90
CA VAL A 59 4.78 -32.53 21.95
C VAL A 59 3.94 -32.19 23.16
N THR A 60 4.36 -32.72 24.30
CA THR A 60 3.72 -32.45 25.59
C THR A 60 4.50 -31.37 26.34
N ARG A 61 3.77 -30.40 26.88
CA ARG A 61 4.29 -29.37 27.80
C ARG A 61 3.38 -29.27 29.00
N LYS A 62 3.93 -29.14 30.19
CA LYS A 62 3.21 -28.81 31.38
C LYS A 62 2.97 -27.32 31.47
N VAL A 63 1.74 -26.90 31.63
CA VAL A 63 1.30 -25.51 31.67
C VAL A 63 0.48 -25.26 32.91
N LEU A 64 0.81 -24.20 33.64
CA LEU A 64 0.04 -23.74 34.78
C LEU A 64 -1.10 -22.82 34.30
N PHE A 65 -2.31 -23.32 34.33
CA PHE A 65 -3.49 -22.56 33.91
C PHE A 65 -4.15 -21.87 35.10
N ARG A 66 -4.66 -20.66 34.85
CA ARG A 66 -5.67 -20.05 35.71
C ARG A 66 -7.04 -20.59 35.32
N VAL A 67 -7.80 -21.06 36.31
CA VAL A 67 -9.15 -21.60 36.09
C VAL A 67 -10.17 -20.47 36.18
N VAL A 68 -11.01 -20.37 35.15
CA VAL A 68 -12.10 -19.38 35.06
C VAL A 68 -13.45 -20.09 34.84
N ASP A 69 -14.54 -19.43 35.17
CA ASP A 69 -15.88 -20.00 34.99
C ASP A 69 -16.21 -20.23 33.53
N ARG A 70 -15.90 -19.24 32.67
CA ARG A 70 -16.14 -19.28 31.21
C ARG A 70 -15.17 -18.41 30.43
N LEU A 71 -14.93 -18.80 29.19
CA LEU A 71 -14.17 -18.02 28.20
C LEU A 71 -15.09 -17.53 27.07
N VAL A 72 -14.65 -16.50 26.37
CA VAL A 72 -15.40 -15.90 25.26
C VAL A 72 -15.63 -16.95 24.16
N GLY A 73 -16.80 -16.94 23.55
CA GLY A 73 -17.14 -17.82 22.42
C GLY A 73 -17.28 -19.30 22.75
N GLY A 74 -17.41 -19.67 24.05
CA GLY A 74 -17.56 -21.08 24.47
C GLY A 74 -16.27 -21.90 24.37
N LEU A 75 -15.11 -21.25 24.27
CA LEU A 75 -13.81 -21.90 24.28
C LEU A 75 -13.54 -22.60 25.61
N GLY A 76 -12.88 -23.76 25.55
CA GLY A 76 -12.46 -24.49 26.75
C GLY A 76 -11.13 -24.00 27.33
N ALA A 77 -10.27 -23.41 26.52
CA ALA A 77 -8.98 -22.89 26.96
C ALA A 77 -8.51 -21.69 26.15
N MET A 78 -7.59 -20.90 26.75
CA MET A 78 -6.82 -19.84 26.10
C MET A 78 -5.34 -20.05 26.45
N LEU A 79 -4.49 -20.14 25.45
CA LEU A 79 -3.07 -20.39 25.57
C LEU A 79 -2.34 -19.05 25.42
N GLY A 80 -1.76 -18.58 26.52
CA GLY A 80 -1.13 -17.26 26.63
C GLY A 80 0.37 -17.27 26.30
N LEU A 81 1.03 -16.16 26.64
CA LEU A 81 2.48 -15.98 26.45
C LEU A 81 3.32 -17.00 27.22
N ASP A 82 2.88 -17.43 28.37
CA ASP A 82 3.52 -18.51 29.16
C ASP A 82 3.63 -19.79 28.36
N PHE A 83 2.56 -20.24 27.71
CA PHE A 83 2.57 -21.39 26.81
C PHE A 83 3.38 -21.12 25.54
N ILE A 84 3.18 -19.97 24.92
CA ILE A 84 3.91 -19.56 23.70
C ILE A 84 5.42 -19.62 23.95
N ASN A 85 5.89 -19.12 25.09
CA ASN A 85 7.32 -19.18 25.47
C ASN A 85 7.81 -20.60 25.71
N LEU A 86 7.01 -21.47 26.35
CA LEU A 86 7.34 -22.88 26.54
C LEU A 86 7.48 -23.65 25.22
N MET A 87 6.81 -23.17 24.17
CA MET A 87 6.87 -23.73 22.82
C MET A 87 7.97 -23.10 21.94
N GLY A 88 8.78 -22.20 22.49
CA GLY A 88 9.87 -21.54 21.74
C GLY A 88 9.40 -20.41 20.84
N GLY A 89 8.29 -19.76 21.17
CA GLY A 89 7.64 -18.70 20.40
C GLY A 89 6.45 -19.21 19.57
N ALA A 90 5.64 -18.29 19.06
CA ALA A 90 4.54 -18.60 18.15
C ALA A 90 4.52 -17.62 16.98
N PHE A 91 4.30 -18.13 15.77
CA PHE A 91 4.01 -17.34 14.59
C PHE A 91 2.54 -17.57 14.19
N ILE A 92 1.75 -16.50 14.16
CA ILE A 92 0.31 -16.55 13.86
C ILE A 92 0.07 -15.95 12.49
N LEU A 93 -0.49 -16.76 11.56
CA LEU A 93 -0.88 -16.31 10.23
C LEU A 93 -2.33 -16.71 9.95
N GLY A 94 -3.25 -15.77 10.10
CA GLY A 94 -4.69 -16.03 9.94
C GLY A 94 -5.19 -17.06 10.97
N LYS A 95 -5.65 -18.21 10.49
CA LYS A 95 -6.14 -19.32 11.33
C LYS A 95 -5.05 -20.33 11.73
N TYR A 96 -3.81 -20.13 11.32
CA TYR A 96 -2.69 -21.04 11.59
C TYR A 96 -1.76 -20.47 12.65
N VAL A 97 -1.32 -21.34 13.58
CA VAL A 97 -0.29 -21.02 14.56
C VAL A 97 0.86 -22.00 14.41
N ARG A 98 2.07 -21.46 14.27
CA ARG A 98 3.32 -22.20 14.36
C ARG A 98 4.00 -21.93 15.68
N PHE A 99 4.50 -22.97 16.33
CA PHE A 99 5.29 -22.87 17.55
C PHE A 99 6.72 -23.34 17.29
N GLY A 100 7.70 -22.63 17.86
CA GLY A 100 9.12 -22.98 17.78
C GLY A 100 9.74 -22.62 16.44
N VAL A 101 10.53 -21.56 16.43
CA VAL A 101 11.18 -21.05 15.22
C VAL A 101 12.14 -22.08 14.58
N GLU A 102 12.67 -23.02 15.39
CA GLU A 102 13.65 -24.00 14.92
C GLU A 102 13.08 -25.37 14.49
N GLN A 103 11.81 -25.70 14.83
CA GLN A 103 11.27 -27.06 14.61
C GLN A 103 10.01 -27.14 13.73
N GLY A 104 9.56 -26.05 13.14
CA GLY A 104 8.50 -26.07 12.14
C GLY A 104 7.12 -26.57 12.61
N TRP A 105 6.80 -26.44 13.90
CA TRP A 105 5.55 -26.90 14.48
C TRP A 105 4.41 -25.94 14.21
N GLY A 106 3.28 -26.46 13.84
CA GLY A 106 2.08 -25.66 13.64
C GLY A 106 0.82 -26.51 13.83
N PHE A 107 -0.28 -25.86 14.19
CA PHE A 107 -1.60 -26.48 14.18
C PHE A 107 -2.65 -25.47 13.70
N GLU A 108 -3.75 -25.97 13.20
CA GLU A 108 -4.87 -25.16 12.76
C GLU A 108 -5.71 -24.75 13.96
N VAL A 109 -5.97 -23.42 14.12
CA VAL A 109 -6.83 -22.87 15.15
C VAL A 109 -8.21 -22.62 14.53
N GLY A 110 -9.15 -23.44 14.89
CA GLY A 110 -10.53 -23.34 14.43
C GLY A 110 -11.06 -24.64 13.87
N ALA A 111 -12.34 -24.86 14.05
CA ALA A 111 -13.14 -26.05 13.80
C ALA A 111 -12.43 -27.22 13.11
N SER A 112 -12.44 -28.37 13.76
CA SER A 112 -12.09 -29.66 13.20
C SER A 112 -12.61 -29.76 11.74
N ALA A 113 -11.76 -29.47 10.80
CA ALA A 113 -11.94 -29.98 9.47
C ALA A 113 -11.61 -31.47 9.58
N VAL A 114 -12.55 -32.29 9.91
CA VAL A 114 -12.60 -33.60 9.27
C VAL A 114 -12.46 -33.28 7.81
N LEU A 115 -11.29 -33.58 7.21
CA LEU A 115 -11.12 -33.51 5.77
C LEU A 115 -12.25 -34.35 5.20
N PRO A 116 -13.27 -33.73 4.58
CA PRO A 116 -14.23 -34.55 3.90
C PRO A 116 -13.46 -35.31 2.86
N THR A 117 -13.70 -36.58 2.72
CA THR A 117 -13.21 -37.45 1.68
C THR A 117 -13.70 -37.03 0.28
N SER A 118 -14.30 -35.86 0.15
CA SER A 118 -14.69 -35.21 -1.09
C SER A 118 -13.78 -34.02 -1.40
N SER A 119 -13.15 -34.06 -2.56
CA SER A 119 -12.26 -33.07 -3.17
C SER A 119 -12.90 -31.69 -3.44
N ARG A 120 -13.87 -31.26 -2.66
CA ARG A 120 -14.56 -29.97 -2.84
C ARG A 120 -13.83 -28.86 -2.10
N LEU A 121 -13.47 -27.81 -2.83
CA LEU A 121 -12.84 -26.61 -2.29
C LEU A 121 -13.72 -25.40 -2.61
N SER A 122 -13.71 -24.40 -1.74
CA SER A 122 -14.43 -23.15 -1.98
C SER A 122 -13.65 -21.94 -1.46
N ILE A 123 -13.78 -20.83 -2.18
CA ILE A 123 -13.26 -19.52 -1.81
C ILE A 123 -14.43 -18.57 -1.75
N SER A 124 -14.74 -18.04 -0.57
CA SER A 124 -15.71 -16.96 -0.40
C SER A 124 -14.96 -15.64 -0.14
N ASP A 125 -15.07 -14.72 -1.08
CA ASP A 125 -14.48 -13.37 -1.02
C ASP A 125 -15.63 -12.34 -1.07
N PRO A 126 -15.46 -11.14 -0.54
CA PRO A 126 -16.46 -10.08 -0.70
C PRO A 126 -16.91 -9.86 -2.14
N ASP A 127 -16.00 -10.01 -3.11
CA ASP A 127 -16.23 -9.68 -4.53
C ASP A 127 -16.57 -10.90 -5.41
N PHE A 128 -16.32 -12.12 -4.94
CA PHE A 128 -16.59 -13.33 -5.70
C PHE A 128 -16.76 -14.58 -4.84
N LEU A 129 -17.29 -15.63 -5.45
CA LEU A 129 -17.33 -16.99 -4.95
C LEU A 129 -16.68 -17.90 -5.99
N VAL A 130 -15.83 -18.83 -5.56
CA VAL A 130 -15.24 -19.86 -6.43
C VAL A 130 -15.37 -21.21 -5.77
N GLU A 131 -15.80 -22.19 -6.51
CA GLU A 131 -16.05 -23.55 -6.02
C GLU A 131 -15.37 -24.58 -6.94
N PHE A 132 -14.75 -25.56 -6.34
CA PHE A 132 -14.21 -26.75 -7.03
C PHE A 132 -15.04 -27.96 -6.64
N ASP A 133 -15.63 -28.64 -7.61
CA ASP A 133 -16.51 -29.78 -7.38
C ASP A 133 -15.80 -31.15 -7.37
N GLY A 134 -14.49 -31.15 -7.56
CA GLY A 134 -13.63 -32.33 -7.73
C GLY A 134 -13.13 -32.52 -9.18
N LEU A 135 -13.67 -31.73 -10.13
CA LEU A 135 -13.29 -31.81 -11.55
C LEU A 135 -12.99 -30.45 -12.13
N VAL A 136 -13.86 -29.46 -11.86
CA VAL A 136 -13.76 -28.12 -12.44
C VAL A 136 -13.95 -27.01 -11.40
N TRP A 137 -13.32 -25.89 -11.67
CA TRP A 137 -13.49 -24.66 -10.90
C TRP A 137 -14.60 -23.82 -11.50
N THR A 138 -15.59 -23.40 -10.71
CA THR A 138 -16.68 -22.50 -11.12
C THR A 138 -16.61 -21.19 -10.37
N VAL A 139 -16.61 -20.09 -11.12
CA VAL A 139 -16.47 -18.72 -10.61
C VAL A 139 -17.79 -17.98 -10.73
N ARG A 140 -18.15 -17.28 -9.66
CA ARG A 140 -19.25 -16.33 -9.63
C ARG A 140 -18.74 -15.01 -9.02
N TRP A 141 -18.57 -13.95 -9.83
CA TRP A 141 -18.30 -12.61 -9.28
C TRP A 141 -19.57 -11.95 -8.79
N LYS A 142 -19.41 -10.98 -7.89
CA LYS A 142 -20.50 -10.18 -7.34
C LYS A 142 -20.49 -8.79 -7.96
N TRP A 143 -21.67 -8.19 -8.03
CA TRP A 143 -21.81 -6.84 -8.55
C TRP A 143 -21.54 -5.81 -7.46
N LYS A 144 -20.85 -4.75 -7.80
CA LYS A 144 -20.44 -3.67 -6.88
C LYS A 144 -21.59 -3.06 -6.07
N GLU A 145 -22.74 -2.88 -6.72
CA GLU A 145 -23.96 -2.31 -6.15
C GLU A 145 -25.07 -3.36 -5.96
N GLY A 146 -24.73 -4.63 -6.00
CA GLY A 146 -25.67 -5.73 -5.85
C GLY A 146 -26.61 -5.93 -7.06
N GLN A 147 -26.61 -5.04 -8.05
CA GLN A 147 -27.43 -5.09 -9.26
C GLN A 147 -26.57 -5.45 -10.47
N PRO A 148 -27.05 -6.34 -11.34
CA PRO A 148 -26.38 -6.64 -12.59
C PRO A 148 -26.46 -5.44 -13.56
N PRO A 149 -25.43 -5.26 -14.43
CA PRO A 149 -25.44 -4.19 -15.42
C PRO A 149 -26.33 -4.52 -16.61
N GLU A 150 -26.78 -3.46 -17.27
CA GLU A 150 -27.28 -3.54 -18.65
C GLU A 150 -26.12 -3.18 -19.60
N ILE A 151 -25.62 -4.15 -20.35
CA ILE A 151 -24.54 -3.94 -21.32
C ILE A 151 -25.15 -3.29 -22.57
N ARG A 152 -24.67 -2.11 -22.93
CA ARG A 152 -25.21 -1.28 -24.02
C ARG A 152 -24.39 -1.34 -25.30
N ASN A 153 -23.17 -1.83 -25.22
CA ASN A 153 -22.27 -1.86 -26.36
C ASN A 153 -22.76 -2.86 -27.42
N THR A 154 -22.75 -2.43 -28.68
CA THR A 154 -23.18 -3.21 -29.84
C THR A 154 -22.04 -3.50 -30.82
N VAL A 155 -20.81 -3.11 -30.49
CA VAL A 155 -19.64 -3.33 -31.34
C VAL A 155 -19.20 -4.79 -31.30
N GLU A 156 -19.20 -5.46 -32.44
CA GLU A 156 -18.82 -6.89 -32.51
C GLU A 156 -17.32 -7.10 -32.40
N SER A 157 -16.52 -6.29 -33.11
CA SER A 157 -15.05 -6.42 -33.10
C SER A 157 -14.36 -5.12 -33.45
N TYR A 158 -13.11 -4.98 -32.96
CA TYR A 158 -12.26 -3.82 -33.25
C TYR A 158 -11.65 -3.86 -34.66
N LYS A 159 -11.21 -2.70 -35.14
CA LYS A 159 -10.57 -2.53 -36.43
C LYS A 159 -9.35 -3.45 -36.63
N SER A 160 -8.58 -3.69 -35.58
CA SER A 160 -7.40 -4.55 -35.59
C SER A 160 -7.70 -5.99 -36.03
N THR A 161 -8.91 -6.51 -35.79
CA THR A 161 -9.31 -7.86 -36.21
C THR A 161 -9.64 -7.93 -37.69
N LYS A 162 -9.72 -6.80 -38.39
CA LYS A 162 -10.07 -6.70 -39.82
C LYS A 162 -8.83 -6.62 -40.70
N THR A 163 -7.62 -6.64 -40.14
CA THR A 163 -6.36 -6.61 -40.87
C THR A 163 -6.02 -8.02 -41.38
N ASP A 164 -5.69 -8.13 -42.68
CA ASP A 164 -5.30 -9.40 -43.28
C ASP A 164 -4.14 -10.06 -42.53
N GLY A 165 -4.13 -11.36 -42.46
CA GLY A 165 -3.16 -12.17 -41.71
C GLY A 165 -3.39 -12.18 -40.18
N VAL A 166 -3.80 -11.07 -39.55
CA VAL A 166 -4.23 -11.04 -38.12
C VAL A 166 -5.61 -11.68 -38.03
N ARG A 167 -6.48 -11.44 -38.99
CA ARG A 167 -7.84 -11.99 -39.05
C ARG A 167 -7.83 -13.50 -39.14
N GLU A 168 -7.03 -14.08 -40.02
CA GLU A 168 -6.97 -15.53 -40.18
C GLU A 168 -6.57 -16.25 -38.89
N ARG A 169 -5.52 -15.74 -38.23
CA ARG A 169 -5.07 -16.32 -36.94
C ARG A 169 -6.05 -16.08 -35.81
N PHE A 170 -6.73 -14.95 -35.81
CA PHE A 170 -7.78 -14.64 -34.86
C PHE A 170 -8.95 -15.61 -35.03
N ASP A 171 -9.42 -15.80 -36.29
CA ASP A 171 -10.52 -16.67 -36.60
C ASP A 171 -10.19 -18.13 -36.23
N ALA A 172 -8.98 -18.61 -36.52
CA ALA A 172 -8.53 -19.94 -36.12
C ALA A 172 -8.56 -20.14 -34.59
N GLU A 173 -8.16 -19.15 -33.80
CA GLU A 173 -8.18 -19.26 -32.32
C GLU A 173 -9.62 -19.16 -31.78
N VAL A 174 -10.50 -18.33 -32.35
CA VAL A 174 -11.91 -18.26 -31.97
C VAL A 174 -12.63 -19.58 -32.29
N GLU A 175 -12.38 -20.15 -33.44
CA GLU A 175 -12.97 -21.46 -33.84
C GLU A 175 -12.48 -22.59 -32.91
N ARG A 176 -11.22 -22.51 -32.49
CA ARG A 176 -10.70 -23.40 -31.44
C ARG A 176 -11.44 -23.23 -30.10
N TRP A 177 -11.77 -21.99 -29.70
CA TRP A 177 -12.56 -21.76 -28.48
C TRP A 177 -13.97 -22.35 -28.58
N ILE A 178 -14.59 -22.26 -29.78
CA ILE A 178 -15.90 -22.91 -30.07
C ILE A 178 -15.77 -24.44 -29.98
N SER A 179 -14.75 -25.03 -30.60
CA SER A 179 -14.55 -26.49 -30.56
C SER A 179 -14.26 -27.02 -29.13
N LEU A 180 -13.65 -26.22 -28.29
CA LEU A 180 -13.39 -26.54 -26.86
C LEU A 180 -14.60 -26.26 -25.95
N GLY A 181 -15.71 -25.73 -26.49
CA GLY A 181 -16.86 -25.34 -25.68
C GLY A 181 -16.66 -24.12 -24.79
N TRP A 182 -15.57 -23.38 -25.01
CA TRP A 182 -15.35 -22.14 -24.29
C TRP A 182 -16.28 -21.01 -24.76
N LEU A 183 -16.63 -21.03 -26.05
CA LEU A 183 -17.71 -20.24 -26.63
C LEU A 183 -18.88 -21.17 -26.99
N GLN A 184 -20.02 -20.95 -26.33
CA GLN A 184 -21.26 -21.69 -26.60
C GLN A 184 -22.26 -20.80 -27.34
N PRO A 185 -22.95 -21.32 -28.39
CA PRO A 185 -23.92 -20.49 -29.11
C PRO A 185 -25.11 -20.11 -28.21
N CYS A 186 -25.58 -18.89 -28.33
CA CYS A 186 -26.82 -18.44 -27.74
C CYS A 186 -28.00 -19.04 -28.52
N ASN A 187 -28.88 -19.79 -27.86
CA ASN A 187 -30.09 -20.35 -28.44
C ASN A 187 -31.27 -19.42 -28.11
N GLY A 188 -31.54 -18.42 -28.93
CA GLY A 188 -32.69 -17.52 -28.77
C GLY A 188 -32.44 -16.09 -29.19
N ASP A 189 -33.53 -15.28 -29.34
CA ASP A 189 -33.51 -13.84 -29.55
C ASP A 189 -33.12 -13.11 -28.24
N GLU A 190 -31.99 -13.42 -27.65
CA GLU A 190 -31.53 -12.73 -26.45
C GLU A 190 -31.07 -11.35 -26.86
N GLU A 191 -31.95 -10.37 -26.64
CA GLU A 191 -31.65 -8.96 -26.70
C GLU A 191 -30.66 -8.64 -25.57
N GLY A 192 -29.51 -8.07 -25.90
CA GLY A 192 -28.49 -7.65 -24.92
C GLY A 192 -27.25 -7.10 -25.60
N GLY A 193 -26.49 -6.32 -24.87
CA GLY A 193 -25.22 -5.79 -25.35
C GLY A 193 -24.18 -6.90 -25.55
N VAL A 194 -23.19 -6.62 -26.37
CA VAL A 194 -22.08 -7.53 -26.65
C VAL A 194 -20.76 -6.95 -26.15
N LEU A 195 -19.84 -7.82 -25.73
CA LEU A 195 -18.48 -7.44 -25.47
C LEU A 195 -17.68 -7.49 -26.77
N PRO A 196 -16.99 -6.41 -27.16
CA PRO A 196 -16.22 -6.41 -28.40
C PRO A 196 -15.04 -7.36 -28.35
N LEU A 197 -14.77 -8.04 -29.44
CA LEU A 197 -13.59 -8.87 -29.61
C LEU A 197 -12.42 -8.04 -30.13
N MET A 198 -11.26 -8.17 -29.49
CA MET A 198 -9.99 -7.56 -29.87
C MET A 198 -8.98 -8.63 -30.26
N ALA A 199 -8.13 -8.32 -31.23
CA ALA A 199 -6.96 -9.11 -31.54
C ALA A 199 -5.72 -8.50 -30.88
N VAL A 200 -5.12 -9.19 -29.94
CA VAL A 200 -3.86 -8.80 -29.33
C VAL A 200 -2.74 -9.62 -29.98
N THR A 201 -1.88 -8.93 -30.74
CA THR A 201 -0.70 -9.53 -31.36
C THR A 201 0.49 -9.44 -30.43
N GLN A 202 1.23 -10.54 -30.26
CA GLN A 202 2.52 -10.53 -29.54
C GLN A 202 3.64 -10.35 -30.56
N VAL A 203 4.35 -9.24 -30.49
CA VAL A 203 5.37 -8.81 -31.48
C VAL A 203 6.46 -9.89 -31.70
N ASN A 204 6.81 -10.66 -30.67
CA ASN A 204 7.88 -11.67 -30.71
C ASN A 204 7.37 -13.11 -30.79
N LYS A 205 6.06 -13.33 -30.87
CA LYS A 205 5.44 -14.63 -31.06
C LYS A 205 4.41 -14.46 -32.16
N ASP A 206 4.50 -15.24 -33.22
CA ASP A 206 3.53 -15.19 -34.32
C ASP A 206 2.15 -15.74 -33.88
N LYS A 207 1.63 -15.15 -32.81
CA LYS A 207 0.40 -15.56 -32.13
C LYS A 207 -0.54 -14.37 -31.93
N VAL A 208 -1.80 -14.59 -32.28
CA VAL A 208 -2.91 -13.67 -32.02
C VAL A 208 -3.76 -14.21 -30.88
N ARG A 209 -4.06 -13.38 -29.90
CA ARG A 209 -4.97 -13.74 -28.80
C ARG A 209 -6.28 -12.99 -28.96
N PRO A 210 -7.44 -13.68 -29.04
CA PRO A 210 -8.73 -13.04 -28.88
C PRO A 210 -8.86 -12.55 -27.42
N VAL A 211 -9.27 -11.30 -27.24
CA VAL A 211 -9.51 -10.67 -25.94
C VAL A 211 -10.83 -9.93 -26.00
N LEU A 212 -11.64 -10.05 -24.97
CA LEU A 212 -12.90 -9.33 -24.83
C LEU A 212 -12.64 -7.97 -24.21
N ASP A 213 -13.36 -6.95 -24.66
CA ASP A 213 -13.32 -5.64 -24.06
C ASP A 213 -14.27 -5.56 -22.85
N PHE A 214 -13.72 -5.78 -21.67
CA PHE A 214 -14.46 -5.73 -20.42
C PHE A 214 -14.63 -4.33 -19.83
N ARG A 215 -14.24 -3.25 -20.53
CA ARG A 215 -14.25 -1.89 -19.96
C ARG A 215 -15.63 -1.46 -19.45
N GLU A 216 -16.72 -1.82 -20.15
CA GLU A 216 -18.08 -1.57 -19.71
C GLU A 216 -18.42 -2.41 -18.47
N LEU A 217 -18.23 -3.72 -18.52
CA LEU A 217 -18.51 -4.64 -17.41
C LEU A 217 -17.69 -4.31 -16.16
N ASN A 218 -16.43 -3.89 -16.34
CA ASN A 218 -15.51 -3.53 -15.28
C ASN A 218 -15.95 -2.29 -14.45
N GLN A 219 -16.92 -1.52 -14.92
CA GLN A 219 -17.50 -0.43 -14.13
C GLN A 219 -18.35 -0.97 -12.97
N TYR A 220 -18.92 -2.16 -13.16
CA TYR A 220 -19.84 -2.81 -12.23
C TYR A 220 -19.19 -3.93 -11.39
N VAL A 221 -17.95 -4.25 -11.66
CA VAL A 221 -17.15 -5.25 -10.93
C VAL A 221 -16.08 -4.53 -10.14
N SER A 222 -15.84 -4.96 -8.90
CA SER A 222 -14.81 -4.37 -8.04
C SER A 222 -13.45 -4.38 -8.72
N SER A 223 -12.77 -3.24 -8.67
CA SER A 223 -11.38 -3.11 -9.14
C SER A 223 -10.45 -3.08 -7.94
N HIS A 224 -9.30 -3.71 -8.08
CA HIS A 224 -8.23 -3.69 -7.06
C HIS A 224 -7.01 -2.96 -7.64
N PRO A 225 -7.11 -1.63 -7.87
CA PRO A 225 -6.00 -0.88 -8.44
C PRO A 225 -4.88 -0.72 -7.42
N GLY A 226 -3.64 -0.94 -7.83
CA GLY A 226 -2.46 -0.51 -7.10
C GLY A 226 -1.77 -1.54 -6.21
N THR A 227 -2.20 -2.80 -6.21
CA THR A 227 -1.48 -3.88 -5.51
C THR A 227 -0.34 -4.49 -6.32
N ASP A 228 -0.40 -4.42 -7.65
CA ASP A 228 0.45 -5.24 -8.52
C ASP A 228 1.95 -4.90 -8.43
N ALA A 229 2.32 -3.62 -8.38
CA ALA A 229 3.74 -3.25 -8.34
C ALA A 229 4.42 -3.59 -7.01
N ALA A 230 3.74 -3.38 -5.89
CA ALA A 230 4.25 -3.72 -4.56
C ALA A 230 4.30 -5.25 -4.37
N VAL A 231 3.25 -5.94 -4.76
CA VAL A 231 3.16 -7.41 -4.70
C VAL A 231 4.23 -8.06 -5.58
N CYS A 232 4.44 -7.57 -6.81
CA CYS A 232 5.47 -8.08 -7.71
C CYS A 232 6.88 -7.96 -7.09
N SER A 233 7.18 -6.82 -6.45
CA SER A 233 8.48 -6.63 -5.78
C SER A 233 8.66 -7.53 -4.58
N GLU A 234 7.60 -7.78 -3.80
CA GLU A 234 7.63 -8.69 -2.66
C GLU A 234 7.84 -10.13 -3.10
N THR A 235 7.11 -10.57 -4.11
CA THR A 235 7.25 -11.88 -4.73
C THR A 235 8.68 -12.10 -5.26
N LEU A 236 9.24 -11.10 -5.98
CA LEU A 236 10.62 -11.19 -6.44
C LEU A 236 11.64 -11.31 -5.31
N ARG A 237 11.47 -10.57 -4.20
CA ARG A 237 12.37 -10.70 -3.03
C ARG A 237 12.32 -12.12 -2.48
N LYS A 238 11.12 -12.70 -2.34
CA LYS A 238 10.91 -14.06 -1.86
C LYS A 238 11.55 -15.08 -2.80
N TRP A 239 11.28 -15.02 -4.11
CA TRP A 239 11.82 -15.96 -5.10
C TRP A 239 13.35 -15.92 -5.18
N ARG A 240 13.94 -14.73 -5.08
CA ARG A 240 15.38 -14.54 -5.10
C ARG A 240 16.10 -15.10 -3.87
N ARG A 241 15.41 -15.30 -2.76
CA ARG A 241 15.93 -15.88 -1.51
C ARG A 241 15.72 -17.39 -1.39
N MET A 242 14.90 -18.02 -2.24
CA MET A 242 14.71 -19.46 -2.24
C MET A 242 16.05 -20.17 -2.44
N PRO A 243 16.44 -21.15 -1.58
CA PRO A 243 17.81 -21.67 -1.56
C PRO A 243 18.12 -22.61 -2.72
N GLY A 244 17.17 -23.46 -3.13
CA GLY A 244 17.38 -24.53 -4.09
C GLY A 244 17.43 -24.12 -5.56
N PRO A 245 17.64 -25.10 -6.47
CA PRO A 245 17.43 -24.91 -7.89
C PRO A 245 15.95 -24.57 -8.16
N LEU A 246 15.71 -23.53 -8.97
CA LEU A 246 14.36 -23.06 -9.24
C LEU A 246 13.89 -23.48 -10.61
N LYS A 247 12.60 -23.88 -10.67
CA LYS A 247 11.86 -24.12 -11.90
C LYS A 247 10.64 -23.19 -11.95
N ILE A 248 10.16 -22.92 -13.16
CA ILE A 248 8.94 -22.16 -13.40
C ILE A 248 7.90 -23.10 -13.95
N VAL A 249 6.70 -23.02 -13.39
CA VAL A 249 5.50 -23.68 -13.87
C VAL A 249 4.47 -22.63 -14.23
N ASP A 250 4.12 -22.52 -15.51
CA ASP A 250 3.13 -21.58 -16.04
C ASP A 250 1.85 -22.35 -16.37
N LEU A 251 0.69 -21.85 -15.99
CA LEU A 251 -0.58 -22.48 -16.27
C LEU A 251 -0.98 -22.32 -17.73
N LYS A 252 -1.52 -23.39 -18.32
CA LYS A 252 -1.97 -23.42 -19.72
C LYS A 252 -3.29 -22.66 -19.88
N SER A 253 -3.28 -21.52 -20.57
CA SER A 253 -4.49 -20.70 -20.75
C SER A 253 -5.16 -20.24 -19.43
N ALA A 254 -4.40 -20.19 -18.35
CA ALA A 254 -4.75 -19.78 -16.99
C ALA A 254 -6.23 -19.48 -16.70
N TYR A 255 -6.70 -18.27 -16.98
CA TYR A 255 -8.10 -17.87 -16.70
C TYR A 255 -9.14 -18.73 -17.42
N LEU A 256 -8.87 -19.21 -18.64
CA LEU A 256 -9.81 -20.01 -19.42
C LEU A 256 -9.97 -21.45 -18.89
N GLN A 257 -9.21 -21.86 -17.88
CA GLN A 257 -9.44 -23.11 -17.14
C GLN A 257 -10.60 -22.98 -16.14
N LEU A 258 -10.89 -21.75 -15.69
CA LEU A 258 -11.94 -21.50 -14.72
C LEU A 258 -13.27 -21.29 -15.44
N HIS A 259 -14.28 -22.09 -15.10
CA HIS A 259 -15.64 -21.95 -15.58
C HIS A 259 -16.31 -20.75 -14.92
N VAL A 260 -17.19 -20.10 -15.65
CA VAL A 260 -18.06 -19.05 -15.10
C VAL A 260 -19.44 -19.66 -14.87
N ASP A 261 -20.05 -19.33 -13.74
CA ASP A 261 -21.41 -19.75 -13.41
C ASP A 261 -22.40 -19.34 -14.51
N GLN A 262 -23.31 -20.23 -14.86
CA GLN A 262 -24.23 -20.02 -15.97
C GLN A 262 -25.07 -18.74 -15.84
N SER A 263 -25.39 -18.30 -14.63
CA SER A 263 -26.13 -17.08 -14.39
C SER A 263 -25.40 -15.80 -14.87
N LEU A 264 -24.08 -15.89 -15.06
CA LEU A 264 -23.23 -14.78 -15.50
C LEU A 264 -22.91 -14.81 -17.00
N TRP A 265 -23.22 -15.86 -17.72
CA TRP A 265 -22.87 -15.99 -19.15
C TRP A 265 -23.46 -14.88 -20.00
N GLN A 266 -24.68 -14.46 -19.71
CA GLN A 266 -25.36 -13.37 -20.41
C GLN A 266 -24.57 -12.04 -20.38
N TYR A 267 -23.66 -11.84 -19.43
CA TYR A 267 -22.81 -10.67 -19.32
C TYR A 267 -21.47 -10.82 -20.06
N GLN A 268 -21.21 -11.97 -20.68
CA GLN A 268 -20.03 -12.28 -21.47
C GLN A 268 -20.42 -12.70 -22.91
N GLN A 269 -21.40 -12.03 -23.50
CA GLN A 269 -21.81 -12.28 -24.87
C GLN A 269 -20.82 -11.67 -25.86
N VAL A 270 -20.52 -12.39 -26.91
CA VAL A 270 -19.72 -11.95 -28.06
C VAL A 270 -20.42 -12.30 -29.36
N VAL A 271 -20.14 -11.53 -30.41
CA VAL A 271 -20.61 -11.85 -31.77
C VAL A 271 -19.41 -12.26 -32.61
N TYR A 272 -19.53 -13.43 -33.26
CA TYR A 272 -18.54 -13.94 -34.18
C TYR A 272 -19.21 -14.45 -35.44
N LYS A 273 -18.80 -13.94 -36.61
CA LYS A 273 -19.40 -14.29 -37.94
C LYS A 273 -20.94 -14.19 -37.94
N GLY A 274 -21.48 -13.10 -37.29
CA GLY A 274 -22.92 -12.84 -37.23
C GLY A 274 -23.72 -13.74 -36.27
N ARG A 275 -23.06 -14.61 -35.51
CA ARG A 275 -23.71 -15.47 -34.51
C ARG A 275 -23.30 -15.01 -33.10
N ARG A 276 -24.23 -15.07 -32.14
CA ARG A 276 -23.97 -14.77 -30.73
C ARG A 276 -23.48 -16.01 -30.00
N TYR A 277 -22.53 -15.80 -29.11
CA TYR A 277 -21.94 -16.81 -28.25
C TYR A 277 -21.78 -16.29 -26.84
N PHE A 278 -21.87 -17.17 -25.86
CA PHE A 278 -21.47 -16.90 -24.47
C PHE A 278 -20.03 -17.39 -24.26
N LEU A 279 -19.17 -16.54 -23.65
CA LEU A 279 -17.92 -17.01 -23.08
C LEU A 279 -18.22 -17.71 -21.75
N THR A 280 -18.00 -19.03 -21.69
CA THR A 280 -18.28 -19.85 -20.50
C THR A 280 -17.12 -19.95 -19.53
N ARG A 281 -16.05 -19.20 -19.80
CA ARG A 281 -14.79 -19.18 -19.07
C ARG A 281 -14.50 -17.78 -18.53
N LEU A 282 -13.63 -17.72 -17.50
CA LEU A 282 -13.17 -16.45 -16.97
C LEU A 282 -12.35 -15.72 -18.03
N GLY A 283 -12.81 -14.54 -18.43
CA GLY A 283 -12.23 -13.78 -19.55
C GLY A 283 -11.00 -12.97 -19.15
N PHE A 284 -10.04 -12.89 -20.06
CA PHE A 284 -8.90 -11.98 -19.93
C PHE A 284 -9.37 -10.51 -19.99
N GLY A 285 -8.99 -9.71 -19.00
CA GLY A 285 -9.34 -8.29 -18.93
C GLY A 285 -10.47 -7.94 -17.96
N LEU A 286 -11.12 -8.94 -17.33
CA LEU A 286 -12.02 -8.70 -16.21
C LEU A 286 -11.20 -8.28 -14.97
N ASN A 287 -11.61 -7.19 -14.30
CA ASN A 287 -10.86 -6.60 -13.17
C ASN A 287 -10.58 -7.59 -12.03
N SER A 288 -11.54 -8.48 -11.74
CA SER A 288 -11.39 -9.47 -10.66
C SER A 288 -10.61 -10.73 -11.07
N ALA A 289 -10.39 -10.98 -12.37
CA ALA A 289 -9.79 -12.23 -12.84
C ALA A 289 -8.39 -12.52 -12.25
N PRO A 290 -7.44 -11.57 -12.18
CA PRO A 290 -6.14 -11.84 -11.56
C PRO A 290 -6.25 -12.23 -10.08
N LYS A 291 -7.11 -11.55 -9.31
CA LYS A 291 -7.34 -11.85 -7.90
C LYS A 291 -7.94 -13.24 -7.72
N ILE A 292 -8.94 -13.60 -8.55
CA ILE A 292 -9.57 -14.91 -8.55
C ILE A 292 -8.53 -15.99 -8.84
N MET A 293 -7.76 -15.86 -9.92
CA MET A 293 -6.76 -16.84 -10.32
C MET A 293 -5.69 -17.03 -9.25
N GLY A 294 -5.14 -15.93 -8.72
CA GLY A 294 -4.15 -15.98 -7.65
C GLY A 294 -4.68 -16.70 -6.40
N LYS A 295 -5.95 -16.45 -6.02
CA LYS A 295 -6.57 -17.14 -4.88
C LYS A 295 -6.80 -18.63 -5.13
N VAL A 296 -7.19 -19.02 -6.34
CA VAL A 296 -7.34 -20.43 -6.73
C VAL A 296 -5.98 -21.14 -6.65
N VAL A 297 -4.94 -20.57 -7.27
CA VAL A 297 -3.58 -21.14 -7.23
C VAL A 297 -3.08 -21.26 -5.78
N GLN A 298 -3.19 -20.21 -4.98
CA GLN A 298 -2.79 -20.25 -3.57
C GLN A 298 -3.54 -21.33 -2.77
N LEU A 299 -4.85 -21.47 -2.99
CA LEU A 299 -5.63 -22.50 -2.32
C LEU A 299 -5.20 -23.90 -2.75
N VAL A 300 -4.96 -24.12 -4.04
CA VAL A 300 -4.48 -25.41 -4.55
C VAL A 300 -3.12 -25.75 -3.96
N LEU A 301 -2.14 -24.84 -4.01
CA LEU A 301 -0.81 -25.07 -3.48
C LEU A 301 -0.82 -25.35 -1.96
N SER A 302 -1.75 -24.76 -1.22
CA SER A 302 -1.91 -24.99 0.22
C SER A 302 -2.49 -26.33 0.62
N GLN A 303 -2.95 -27.16 -0.35
CA GLN A 303 -3.53 -28.49 -0.04
C GLN A 303 -2.47 -29.54 0.29
N SER A 304 -1.20 -29.26 0.12
CA SER A 304 -0.07 -30.07 0.56
C SER A 304 0.98 -29.19 1.21
N GLU A 305 1.39 -29.52 2.42
CA GLU A 305 2.39 -28.78 3.19
C GLU A 305 3.72 -28.67 2.41
N GLN A 306 4.19 -29.78 1.88
CA GLN A 306 5.43 -29.84 1.09
C GLN A 306 5.35 -28.99 -0.19
N VAL A 307 4.22 -29.04 -0.91
CA VAL A 307 3.99 -28.19 -2.09
C VAL A 307 3.94 -26.73 -1.69
N GLN A 308 3.25 -26.39 -0.60
CA GLN A 308 3.15 -25.04 -0.10
C GLN A 308 4.51 -24.45 0.32
N GLU A 309 5.35 -25.25 0.97
CA GLU A 309 6.68 -24.83 1.40
C GLU A 309 7.66 -24.67 0.23
N GLY A 310 7.57 -25.58 -0.76
CA GLY A 310 8.45 -25.58 -1.92
C GLY A 310 8.00 -24.71 -3.08
N THR A 311 6.86 -23.98 -2.96
CA THR A 311 6.35 -23.15 -4.05
C THR A 311 5.99 -21.75 -3.60
N ASP A 312 5.97 -20.84 -4.56
CA ASP A 312 5.32 -19.54 -4.42
C ASP A 312 4.74 -19.13 -5.77
N SER A 313 3.70 -18.27 -5.76
CA SER A 313 2.99 -17.91 -6.98
C SER A 313 2.74 -16.42 -7.12
N TYR A 314 2.77 -15.97 -8.37
CA TYR A 314 2.29 -14.66 -8.76
C TYR A 314 1.25 -14.82 -9.88
N VAL A 315 -0.02 -14.76 -9.51
CA VAL A 315 -1.18 -15.01 -10.35
C VAL A 315 -1.14 -16.43 -10.93
N ASP A 316 -0.63 -16.63 -12.14
CA ASP A 316 -0.51 -17.88 -12.87
C ASP A 316 0.93 -18.41 -13.01
N ASP A 317 1.92 -17.58 -12.70
CA ASP A 317 3.34 -17.98 -12.65
C ASP A 317 3.63 -18.62 -11.29
N ILE A 318 4.13 -19.86 -11.27
CA ILE A 318 4.49 -20.61 -10.07
C ILE A 318 6.00 -20.90 -10.12
N VAL A 319 6.72 -20.51 -9.08
CA VAL A 319 8.10 -20.92 -8.88
C VAL A 319 8.16 -22.11 -7.96
N VAL A 320 9.02 -23.08 -8.28
CA VAL A 320 9.24 -24.31 -7.52
C VAL A 320 10.68 -24.38 -7.07
N ASP A 321 10.89 -24.56 -5.78
CA ASP A 321 12.19 -24.85 -5.17
C ASP A 321 12.39 -26.38 -5.17
N GLU A 322 13.23 -26.90 -6.07
CA GLU A 322 13.45 -28.34 -6.21
C GLU A 322 14.25 -28.95 -5.04
N SER A 323 14.75 -28.15 -4.11
CA SER A 323 15.32 -28.66 -2.85
C SER A 323 14.26 -29.10 -1.83
N VAL A 324 13.03 -28.63 -1.98
CA VAL A 324 11.89 -28.90 -1.10
C VAL A 324 10.89 -29.86 -1.74
N VAL A 325 10.46 -29.60 -2.98
CA VAL A 325 9.47 -30.41 -3.70
C VAL A 325 9.87 -30.54 -5.18
N SER A 326 9.71 -31.73 -5.74
CA SER A 326 9.99 -31.89 -7.16
C SER A 326 8.96 -31.17 -8.04
N VAL A 327 9.40 -30.64 -9.18
CA VAL A 327 8.50 -29.96 -10.11
C VAL A 327 7.42 -30.88 -10.66
N ASP A 328 7.75 -32.18 -10.86
CA ASP A 328 6.78 -33.17 -11.36
C ASP A 328 5.66 -33.42 -10.34
N GLU A 329 6.00 -33.44 -9.06
CA GLU A 329 5.02 -33.55 -7.97
C GLU A 329 4.09 -32.34 -7.93
N VAL A 330 4.62 -31.11 -8.11
CA VAL A 330 3.81 -29.89 -8.19
C VAL A 330 2.86 -29.92 -9.40
N VAL A 331 3.35 -30.37 -10.58
CA VAL A 331 2.50 -30.50 -11.78
C VAL A 331 1.39 -31.52 -11.56
N GLN A 332 1.68 -32.68 -10.98
CA GLN A 332 0.68 -33.69 -10.64
C GLN A 332 -0.32 -33.16 -9.59
N HIS A 333 0.17 -32.41 -8.62
CA HIS A 333 -0.67 -31.77 -7.62
C HIS A 333 -1.65 -30.76 -8.25
N LEU A 334 -1.19 -29.89 -9.14
CA LEU A 334 -2.05 -28.97 -9.90
C LEU A 334 -3.11 -29.72 -10.71
N GLN A 335 -2.71 -30.80 -11.43
CA GLN A 335 -3.62 -31.63 -12.21
C GLN A 335 -4.70 -32.28 -11.35
N ARG A 336 -4.37 -32.74 -10.15
CA ARG A 336 -5.34 -33.35 -9.19
C ARG A 336 -6.43 -32.35 -8.81
N TYR A 337 -6.14 -31.08 -8.82
CA TYR A 337 -7.08 -29.99 -8.54
C TYR A 337 -7.57 -29.28 -9.80
N GLY A 338 -7.53 -29.95 -10.96
CA GLY A 338 -8.12 -29.44 -12.19
C GLY A 338 -7.39 -28.29 -12.86
N LEU A 339 -6.10 -28.04 -12.52
CA LEU A 339 -5.27 -27.04 -13.16
C LEU A 339 -4.22 -27.68 -14.06
N GLU A 340 -4.26 -27.38 -15.35
CA GLU A 340 -3.26 -27.80 -16.33
C GLU A 340 -2.08 -26.84 -16.38
N ALA A 341 -0.87 -27.38 -16.24
CA ALA A 341 0.36 -26.63 -16.41
C ALA A 341 0.95 -26.85 -17.82
N LYS A 342 1.77 -25.91 -18.27
CA LYS A 342 2.70 -26.09 -19.38
C LYS A 342 3.88 -26.96 -18.92
N PRO A 343 4.67 -27.49 -19.86
CA PRO A 343 5.93 -28.14 -19.48
C PRO A 343 6.78 -27.19 -18.61
N PRO A 344 7.31 -27.66 -17.47
CA PRO A 344 8.12 -26.83 -16.59
C PRO A 344 9.38 -26.28 -17.30
N GLU A 345 9.68 -25.02 -17.07
CA GLU A 345 10.85 -24.37 -17.65
C GLU A 345 11.95 -24.18 -16.59
N ARG A 346 13.21 -24.26 -17.02
CA ARG A 346 14.32 -23.85 -16.17
C ARG A 346 14.26 -22.33 -16.01
N LEU A 347 14.70 -21.85 -14.83
CA LEU A 347 14.81 -20.43 -14.62
C LEU A 347 15.81 -19.78 -15.60
N GLU A 348 16.90 -20.49 -15.88
CA GLU A 348 17.90 -20.08 -16.87
C GLU A 348 17.31 -20.06 -18.29
N GLY A 349 17.48 -18.93 -18.98
CA GLY A 349 16.89 -18.67 -20.29
C GLY A 349 15.41 -18.29 -20.24
N GLY A 350 14.78 -18.36 -19.08
CA GLY A 350 13.38 -18.02 -18.86
C GLY A 350 13.11 -16.52 -18.63
N ARG A 351 11.82 -16.19 -18.61
CA ARG A 351 11.33 -14.86 -18.20
C ARG A 351 10.56 -14.99 -16.90
N VAL A 352 10.88 -14.12 -15.93
CA VAL A 352 10.29 -14.11 -14.58
C VAL A 352 9.86 -12.70 -14.24
N LEU A 353 8.57 -12.46 -14.09
CA LEU A 353 8.02 -11.15 -13.68
C LEU A 353 8.65 -9.96 -14.42
N GLY A 354 8.85 -10.10 -15.73
CA GLY A 354 9.44 -9.06 -16.57
C GLY A 354 10.98 -9.01 -16.60
N LEU A 355 11.66 -9.90 -15.88
CA LEU A 355 13.10 -10.10 -15.95
C LEU A 355 13.45 -11.20 -16.95
N THR A 356 14.54 -11.06 -17.67
CA THR A 356 15.19 -12.16 -18.38
C THR A 356 16.30 -12.72 -17.52
N ILE A 357 16.32 -14.04 -17.34
CA ILE A 357 17.33 -14.71 -16.53
C ILE A 357 18.35 -15.37 -17.46
N SER A 358 19.61 -15.14 -17.18
CA SER A 358 20.75 -15.76 -17.89
C SER A 358 21.72 -16.36 -16.89
N CYS A 359 22.66 -17.19 -17.37
CA CYS A 359 23.73 -17.75 -16.55
C CYS A 359 25.02 -16.98 -16.85
N SER A 360 25.76 -16.61 -15.81
CA SER A 360 27.10 -16.03 -15.95
C SER A 360 28.11 -17.11 -16.36
N SER A 361 29.33 -16.70 -16.74
CA SER A 361 30.45 -17.62 -17.00
C SER A 361 30.84 -18.49 -15.79
N GLU A 362 30.45 -18.09 -14.59
CA GLU A 362 30.71 -18.78 -13.33
C GLU A 362 29.52 -19.66 -12.89
N GLY A 363 28.46 -19.78 -13.72
CA GLY A 363 27.29 -20.60 -13.43
C GLY A 363 26.25 -19.92 -12.55
N GLU A 364 26.38 -18.61 -12.27
CA GLU A 364 25.44 -17.89 -11.41
C GLU A 364 24.28 -17.27 -12.22
N LEU A 365 23.09 -17.31 -11.68
CA LEU A 365 21.89 -16.73 -12.30
C LEU A 365 21.96 -15.21 -12.23
N MET A 366 21.89 -14.59 -13.41
CA MET A 366 21.86 -13.14 -13.60
C MET A 366 20.51 -12.72 -14.14
N PHE A 367 20.02 -11.57 -13.72
CA PHE A 367 18.85 -10.96 -14.35
C PHE A 367 19.21 -9.75 -15.18
N GLY A 368 18.43 -9.54 -16.23
CA GLY A 368 18.47 -8.36 -17.07
C GLY A 368 17.05 -7.94 -17.47
N ARG A 369 16.98 -6.90 -18.30
CA ARG A 369 15.71 -6.40 -18.84
C ARG A 369 15.02 -7.46 -19.69
N GLY A 370 13.76 -7.78 -19.35
CA GLY A 370 12.96 -8.74 -20.10
C GLY A 370 12.24 -8.15 -21.32
N ASN A 371 12.06 -6.82 -21.37
CA ASN A 371 11.40 -6.13 -22.46
C ASN A 371 12.42 -5.37 -23.32
N GLU A 372 12.11 -5.23 -24.61
CA GLU A 372 12.91 -4.38 -25.49
C GLU A 372 12.88 -2.92 -25.03
N VAL A 373 14.00 -2.22 -25.22
CA VAL A 373 14.09 -0.78 -24.95
C VAL A 373 13.15 -0.06 -25.92
N PRO A 374 12.20 0.77 -25.42
CA PRO A 374 11.27 1.50 -26.29
C PRO A 374 12.01 2.36 -27.31
N ARG A 375 11.55 2.35 -28.54
CA ARG A 375 12.10 3.21 -29.61
C ARG A 375 11.22 4.43 -29.80
N VAL A 376 11.85 5.55 -30.07
CA VAL A 376 11.20 6.80 -30.49
C VAL A 376 11.80 7.17 -31.83
N GLU A 377 10.96 7.28 -32.86
CA GLU A 377 11.43 7.63 -34.21
C GLU A 377 11.89 9.10 -34.27
N LYS A 378 12.82 9.36 -35.19
CA LYS A 378 13.35 10.70 -35.38
C LYS A 378 12.23 11.61 -35.92
N GLY A 379 11.88 12.65 -35.16
CA GLY A 379 10.78 13.56 -35.49
C GLY A 379 9.40 13.15 -34.97
N GLU A 380 9.28 11.99 -34.32
CA GLU A 380 8.03 11.59 -33.64
C GLU A 380 7.72 12.58 -32.51
N LYS A 381 6.53 13.19 -32.56
CA LYS A 381 6.01 13.98 -31.44
C LYS A 381 5.39 13.05 -30.42
N LEU A 382 5.77 13.18 -29.15
CA LEU A 382 5.25 12.33 -28.08
C LEU A 382 4.09 13.02 -27.35
N THR A 383 3.02 12.26 -27.12
CA THR A 383 2.01 12.66 -26.15
C THR A 383 2.51 12.35 -24.74
N ARG A 384 1.95 13.04 -23.75
CA ARG A 384 2.23 12.77 -22.35
C ARG A 384 1.98 11.30 -21.97
N ARG A 385 0.89 10.71 -22.46
CA ARG A 385 0.57 9.28 -22.28
C ARG A 385 1.71 8.39 -22.82
N ARG A 386 2.18 8.65 -24.03
CA ARG A 386 3.25 7.86 -24.66
C ARG A 386 4.56 7.99 -23.89
N LEU A 387 4.95 9.22 -23.50
CA LEU A 387 6.16 9.47 -22.70
C LEU A 387 6.10 8.74 -21.34
N PHE A 388 4.97 8.81 -20.64
CA PHE A 388 4.83 8.11 -19.37
C PHE A 388 4.86 6.58 -19.53
N SER A 389 4.31 6.06 -20.64
CA SER A 389 4.41 4.64 -20.99
C SER A 389 5.87 4.23 -21.22
N ILE A 390 6.64 5.02 -21.99
CA ILE A 390 8.07 4.78 -22.22
C ILE A 390 8.84 4.76 -20.89
N CYS A 391 8.68 5.78 -20.06
CA CYS A 391 9.32 5.83 -18.75
C CYS A 391 8.92 4.65 -17.85
N GLY A 392 7.65 4.20 -17.92
CA GLY A 392 7.17 3.04 -17.20
C GLY A 392 7.82 1.74 -17.65
N GLN A 393 7.97 1.56 -18.96
CA GLN A 393 8.64 0.39 -19.54
C GLN A 393 10.15 0.37 -19.23
N LEU A 394 10.79 1.54 -19.19
CA LEU A 394 12.22 1.66 -18.89
C LEU A 394 12.53 1.30 -17.42
N VAL A 395 11.73 1.77 -16.46
CA VAL A 395 11.95 1.53 -15.03
C VAL A 395 11.34 0.21 -14.57
N GLY A 396 10.14 -0.13 -15.04
CA GLY A 396 9.45 -1.39 -14.71
C GLY A 396 9.40 -1.71 -13.21
N HIS A 397 9.43 -3.00 -12.90
CA HIS A 397 9.54 -3.57 -11.54
C HIS A 397 10.95 -4.08 -11.24
N TYR A 398 11.93 -3.66 -12.00
CA TYR A 398 13.29 -4.16 -11.92
C TYR A 398 13.88 -3.91 -10.52
N PRO A 399 14.51 -4.91 -9.89
CA PRO A 399 15.11 -4.74 -8.57
C PRO A 399 16.20 -3.67 -8.56
N VAL A 400 17.03 -3.64 -9.60
CA VAL A 400 18.07 -2.64 -9.80
C VAL A 400 17.75 -1.84 -11.06
N GLY A 401 17.75 -0.54 -10.95
CA GLY A 401 17.47 0.39 -12.04
C GLY A 401 18.48 1.54 -12.13
N GLY A 402 19.32 1.73 -11.12
CA GLY A 402 20.35 2.75 -11.06
C GLY A 402 19.82 4.16 -11.36
N TRP A 403 20.64 4.93 -12.05
CA TRP A 403 20.35 6.30 -12.49
C TRP A 403 19.03 6.45 -13.26
N LEU A 404 18.54 5.37 -13.87
CA LEU A 404 17.32 5.37 -14.67
C LEU A 404 16.07 5.73 -13.86
N ARG A 405 16.04 5.35 -12.58
CA ARG A 405 14.92 5.65 -11.68
C ARG A 405 14.69 7.15 -11.51
N VAL A 406 15.75 7.88 -11.18
CA VAL A 406 15.67 9.32 -10.99
C VAL A 406 15.46 10.04 -12.33
N ALA A 407 16.13 9.60 -13.40
CA ALA A 407 16.01 10.18 -14.72
C ALA A 407 14.56 10.12 -15.25
N CYS A 408 13.94 8.93 -15.29
CA CYS A 408 12.57 8.77 -15.74
C CYS A 408 11.55 9.52 -14.86
N SER A 409 11.79 9.54 -13.55
CA SER A 409 10.93 10.29 -12.62
C SER A 409 11.04 11.80 -12.87
N TYR A 410 12.23 12.29 -13.14
CA TYR A 410 12.48 13.70 -13.48
C TYR A 410 11.81 14.09 -14.79
N VAL A 411 11.96 13.28 -15.84
CA VAL A 411 11.31 13.50 -17.15
C VAL A 411 9.78 13.56 -16.99
N LYS A 412 9.19 12.65 -16.22
CA LYS A 412 7.74 12.67 -15.92
C LYS A 412 7.32 13.97 -15.22
N ARG A 413 8.12 14.46 -14.26
CA ARG A 413 7.84 15.71 -13.55
C ARG A 413 7.88 16.93 -14.47
N GLU A 414 8.90 17.03 -15.33
CA GLU A 414 9.05 18.13 -16.28
C GLU A 414 7.98 18.11 -17.39
N SER A 415 7.34 16.96 -17.60
CA SER A 415 6.25 16.76 -18.57
C SER A 415 4.85 16.83 -17.92
N ALA A 416 4.76 17.39 -16.71
CA ALA A 416 3.48 17.56 -16.04
C ALA A 416 2.54 18.46 -16.87
N GLY A 417 1.27 18.09 -16.95
CA GLY A 417 0.24 18.79 -17.72
C GLY A 417 -1.15 18.28 -17.33
N GLU A 418 -2.22 18.90 -17.87
CA GLU A 418 -3.59 18.59 -17.47
C GLU A 418 -4.16 17.34 -18.16
N ARG A 419 -3.83 17.14 -19.46
CA ARG A 419 -4.41 16.06 -20.26
C ARG A 419 -3.37 15.04 -20.71
N TRP A 420 -3.78 13.77 -20.80
CA TRP A 420 -2.90 12.67 -21.24
C TRP A 420 -2.53 12.73 -22.72
N GLU A 421 -3.36 13.36 -23.54
CA GLU A 421 -3.17 13.46 -24.99
C GLU A 421 -2.40 14.72 -25.40
N ASP A 422 -2.06 15.61 -24.42
CA ASP A 422 -1.25 16.79 -24.71
C ASP A 422 0.15 16.38 -25.18
N TRP A 423 0.66 17.13 -26.16
CA TRP A 423 2.01 16.96 -26.65
C TRP A 423 3.03 17.45 -25.61
N VAL A 424 4.09 16.69 -25.40
CA VAL A 424 5.16 17.11 -24.51
C VAL A 424 6.07 18.15 -25.20
N GLY A 425 6.60 19.07 -24.40
CA GLY A 425 7.53 20.09 -24.89
C GLY A 425 8.85 19.48 -25.40
N GLU A 426 9.53 20.20 -26.25
CA GLU A 426 10.82 19.77 -26.86
C GLU A 426 11.88 19.39 -25.83
N LYS A 427 11.92 20.07 -24.68
CA LYS A 427 12.84 19.74 -23.57
C LYS A 427 12.62 18.32 -23.07
N SER A 428 11.37 17.95 -22.76
CA SER A 428 11.03 16.61 -22.27
C SER A 428 11.26 15.55 -23.34
N GLN A 429 11.04 15.88 -24.62
CA GLN A 429 11.28 14.99 -25.74
C GLN A 429 12.78 14.71 -25.91
N ARG A 430 13.63 15.73 -25.79
CA ARG A 430 15.11 15.56 -25.83
C ARG A 430 15.61 14.74 -24.64
N MET A 431 15.09 15.00 -23.44
CA MET A 431 15.44 14.25 -22.24
C MET A 431 15.16 12.76 -22.38
N ILE A 432 13.97 12.38 -22.86
CA ILE A 432 13.63 10.95 -22.99
C ILE A 432 14.45 10.26 -24.08
N GLN A 433 14.79 10.97 -25.16
CA GLN A 433 15.69 10.45 -26.20
C GLN A 433 17.11 10.21 -25.66
N GLU A 434 17.63 11.13 -24.81
CA GLU A 434 18.91 10.95 -24.12
C GLU A 434 18.88 9.73 -23.19
N VAL A 435 17.79 9.56 -22.42
CA VAL A 435 17.62 8.38 -21.57
C VAL A 435 17.65 7.09 -22.39
N ILE A 436 16.89 7.03 -23.48
CA ILE A 436 16.82 5.85 -24.36
C ILE A 436 18.22 5.56 -24.97
N GLY A 437 18.92 6.59 -25.46
CA GLY A 437 20.28 6.45 -25.99
C GLY A 437 21.24 5.85 -24.98
N ARG A 438 21.25 6.41 -23.75
CA ARG A 438 22.12 5.93 -22.68
C ARG A 438 21.78 4.50 -22.23
N VAL A 439 20.51 4.13 -22.17
CA VAL A 439 20.10 2.74 -21.86
C VAL A 439 20.53 1.77 -22.95
N SER A 440 20.51 2.22 -24.22
CA SER A 440 20.96 1.39 -25.35
C SER A 440 22.48 1.17 -25.36
N GLU A 441 23.26 2.09 -24.80
CA GLU A 441 24.72 1.97 -24.64
C GLU A 441 25.05 1.12 -23.42
N GLU A 442 24.45 1.42 -22.26
CA GLU A 442 24.63 0.69 -21.02
C GLU A 442 23.33 0.65 -20.21
N ASP A 443 22.69 -0.51 -20.21
CA ASP A 443 21.46 -0.72 -19.41
C ASP A 443 21.81 -0.98 -17.93
N PRO A 444 21.34 -0.14 -17.00
CA PRO A 444 21.58 -0.35 -15.57
C PRO A 444 20.76 -1.52 -15.00
N VAL A 445 19.76 -2.03 -15.73
CA VAL A 445 18.90 -3.14 -15.30
C VAL A 445 19.66 -4.46 -15.46
N LYS A 446 20.52 -4.76 -14.51
CA LYS A 446 21.30 -6.00 -14.44
C LYS A 446 21.68 -6.31 -12.99
N GLY A 447 21.84 -7.58 -12.66
CA GLY A 447 22.30 -8.02 -11.35
C GLY A 447 22.21 -9.53 -11.15
N TYR A 448 22.65 -10.01 -10.01
CA TYR A 448 22.51 -11.41 -9.63
C TYR A 448 21.06 -11.70 -9.23
N PHE A 449 20.49 -12.79 -9.75
CA PHE A 449 19.12 -13.17 -9.40
C PHE A 449 19.05 -13.75 -8.00
N LYS A 450 19.90 -14.74 -7.70
CA LYS A 450 19.99 -15.35 -6.38
C LYS A 450 20.63 -14.40 -5.38
N VAL A 451 20.07 -14.33 -4.18
CA VAL A 451 20.60 -13.55 -3.07
C VAL A 451 21.04 -14.50 -1.97
N GLN A 452 22.18 -14.22 -1.39
CA GLN A 452 22.72 -15.02 -0.29
C GLN A 452 21.73 -15.04 0.88
N ASP A 453 21.49 -16.22 1.45
CA ASP A 453 20.65 -16.33 2.63
C ASP A 453 21.45 -15.86 3.86
N THR A 454 21.25 -14.62 4.23
CA THR A 454 21.86 -13.95 5.37
C THR A 454 20.93 -12.89 5.92
N VAL A 455 21.08 -12.62 7.19
CA VAL A 455 20.35 -11.54 7.89
C VAL A 455 21.14 -10.21 7.92
N VAL A 456 22.34 -10.21 7.30
CA VAL A 456 23.26 -9.06 7.28
C VAL A 456 23.20 -8.34 5.94
N GLY A 457 23.08 -7.02 5.96
CA GLY A 457 23.10 -6.22 4.75
C GLY A 457 23.69 -4.83 4.93
N THR A 458 24.07 -4.20 3.82
CA THR A 458 24.60 -2.84 3.78
C THR A 458 23.65 -1.95 2.99
N VAL A 459 23.22 -0.87 3.60
CA VAL A 459 22.34 0.15 3.01
C VAL A 459 23.16 1.39 2.71
N TRP A 460 23.25 1.76 1.43
CA TRP A 460 23.88 3.00 0.98
C TRP A 460 22.80 4.06 0.81
N CYS A 461 23.00 5.22 1.40
CA CYS A 461 22.04 6.33 1.38
C CYS A 461 22.69 7.60 0.86
N ASP A 462 21.97 8.32 0.03
CA ASP A 462 22.34 9.64 -0.49
C ASP A 462 21.12 10.52 -0.68
N ALA A 463 21.30 11.83 -0.62
CA ALA A 463 20.30 12.80 -0.98
C ALA A 463 20.90 14.00 -1.73
N SER A 464 20.17 14.48 -2.72
CA SER A 464 20.47 15.73 -3.41
C SER A 464 19.30 16.71 -3.31
N SER A 465 19.43 17.88 -3.92
CA SER A 465 18.31 18.81 -4.10
C SER A 465 17.18 18.22 -4.97
N ILE A 466 17.44 17.13 -5.71
CA ILE A 466 16.54 16.54 -6.70
C ILE A 466 15.86 15.32 -6.16
N ALA A 467 16.60 14.40 -5.53
CA ALA A 467 16.10 13.08 -5.16
C ALA A 467 16.77 12.52 -3.89
N LEU A 468 16.14 11.49 -3.34
CA LEU A 468 16.68 10.57 -2.35
C LEU A 468 17.04 9.28 -3.06
N GLY A 469 18.19 8.70 -2.75
CA GLY A 469 18.68 7.44 -3.30
C GLY A 469 19.01 6.44 -2.21
N VAL A 470 18.70 5.18 -2.44
CA VAL A 470 19.01 4.05 -1.57
C VAL A 470 19.46 2.87 -2.41
N VAL A 471 20.56 2.23 -2.02
CA VAL A 471 21.03 0.96 -2.58
C VAL A 471 21.17 -0.03 -1.44
N LEU A 472 20.60 -1.21 -1.61
CA LEU A 472 20.78 -2.33 -0.69
C LEU A 472 21.75 -3.34 -1.27
N GLU A 473 22.71 -3.75 -0.44
CA GLU A 473 23.73 -4.73 -0.76
C GLU A 473 23.68 -5.87 0.26
N ILE A 474 23.69 -7.10 -0.24
CA ILE A 474 23.75 -8.33 0.56
C ILE A 474 24.88 -9.19 0.01
N GLY A 475 25.78 -9.69 0.89
CA GLY A 475 26.91 -10.48 0.47
C GLY A 475 27.85 -9.79 -0.52
N GLY A 476 28.03 -8.47 -0.42
CA GLY A 476 28.84 -7.67 -1.32
C GLY A 476 28.23 -7.37 -2.70
N ARG A 477 26.96 -7.76 -2.94
CA ARG A 477 26.25 -7.58 -4.21
C ARG A 477 25.03 -6.66 -4.06
N VAL A 478 24.84 -5.75 -5.01
CA VAL A 478 23.64 -4.92 -5.04
C VAL A 478 22.43 -5.78 -5.35
N VAL A 479 21.45 -5.79 -4.46
CA VAL A 479 20.25 -6.63 -4.59
C VAL A 479 19.01 -5.83 -4.97
N GLU A 480 18.89 -4.61 -4.49
CA GLU A 480 17.77 -3.71 -4.83
C GLU A 480 18.20 -2.25 -4.68
N ASP A 481 17.67 -1.38 -5.52
CA ASP A 481 17.85 0.06 -5.42
C ASP A 481 16.52 0.80 -5.50
N MET A 482 16.47 2.00 -4.98
CA MET A 482 15.29 2.86 -5.02
C MET A 482 15.67 4.34 -5.09
N ALA A 483 14.86 5.13 -5.81
CA ALA A 483 14.99 6.57 -5.83
C ALA A 483 13.63 7.26 -5.74
N TRP A 484 13.58 8.39 -5.05
CA TRP A 484 12.39 9.22 -4.90
C TRP A 484 12.72 10.67 -5.21
N LEU A 485 12.01 11.29 -6.15
CA LEU A 485 12.15 12.72 -6.37
C LEU A 485 11.69 13.51 -5.13
N ARG A 486 12.48 14.49 -4.77
CA ARG A 486 12.05 15.54 -3.84
C ARG A 486 11.05 16.45 -4.54
N LYS A 487 10.10 16.99 -3.81
CA LYS A 487 9.15 17.95 -4.36
C LYS A 487 9.89 19.20 -4.82
N ALA A 488 9.46 19.81 -5.92
CA ALA A 488 10.11 21.01 -6.46
C ALA A 488 10.15 22.19 -5.45
N ALA A 489 9.16 22.23 -4.54
CA ALA A 489 9.06 23.23 -3.48
C ALA A 489 9.53 22.72 -2.11
N ASP A 490 10.31 21.62 -2.08
CA ASP A 490 10.84 21.08 -0.83
C ASP A 490 11.99 21.96 -0.32
N ALA A 491 11.68 22.79 0.69
CA ALA A 491 12.63 23.65 1.36
C ALA A 491 13.37 22.97 2.53
N SER A 492 13.20 21.65 2.73
CA SER A 492 13.89 20.96 3.81
C SER A 492 15.39 20.94 3.58
N HIS A 493 16.15 21.20 4.66
CA HIS A 493 17.61 21.19 4.62
C HIS A 493 18.13 19.83 4.11
N ILE A 494 19.25 19.82 3.37
CA ILE A 494 19.81 18.61 2.80
C ILE A 494 20.03 17.51 3.83
N ASN A 495 20.50 17.83 5.04
CA ASN A 495 20.71 16.83 6.09
C ASN A 495 19.43 16.13 6.53
N VAL A 496 18.28 16.81 6.43
CA VAL A 496 16.96 16.19 6.70
C VAL A 496 16.60 15.21 5.60
N ALA A 497 16.90 15.55 4.36
CA ALA A 497 16.70 14.67 3.22
C ALA A 497 17.64 13.44 3.26
N GLU A 498 18.89 13.63 3.66
CA GLU A 498 19.85 12.54 3.91
C GLU A 498 19.32 11.56 4.98
N LEU A 499 18.78 12.10 6.08
CA LEU A 499 18.17 11.27 7.12
C LEU A 499 16.90 10.57 6.64
N ASP A 500 16.12 11.21 5.77
CA ASP A 500 14.98 10.56 5.09
C ASP A 500 15.41 9.40 4.19
N ALA A 501 16.56 9.51 3.53
CA ALA A 501 17.13 8.42 2.74
C ALA A 501 17.51 7.23 3.65
N VAL A 502 18.08 7.49 4.83
CA VAL A 502 18.38 6.44 5.83
C VAL A 502 17.11 5.72 6.27
N VAL A 503 16.05 6.44 6.66
CA VAL A 503 14.77 5.82 7.06
C VAL A 503 14.21 4.95 5.94
N LYS A 504 14.30 5.40 4.69
CA LYS A 504 13.87 4.62 3.52
C LYS A 504 14.75 3.39 3.30
N GLY A 505 16.04 3.51 3.53
CA GLY A 505 17.00 2.41 3.44
C GLY A 505 16.74 1.32 4.49
N LEU A 506 16.51 1.70 5.74
CA LEU A 506 16.13 0.76 6.79
C LEU A 506 14.79 0.08 6.48
N ASN A 507 13.80 0.81 5.97
CA ASN A 507 12.55 0.20 5.48
C ASN A 507 12.79 -0.83 4.36
N LEU A 508 13.76 -0.60 3.48
CA LEU A 508 14.13 -1.57 2.45
C LEU A 508 14.78 -2.80 3.05
N ALA A 509 15.67 -2.63 4.04
CA ALA A 509 16.29 -3.72 4.77
C ALA A 509 15.26 -4.59 5.51
N VAL A 510 14.27 -3.98 6.17
CA VAL A 510 13.13 -4.70 6.79
C VAL A 510 12.37 -5.53 5.77
N LYS A 511 12.10 -5.01 4.57
CA LYS A 511 11.43 -5.77 3.49
C LYS A 511 12.23 -6.98 3.03
N TRP A 512 13.54 -6.96 3.20
CA TRP A 512 14.46 -8.08 2.96
C TRP A 512 14.66 -8.94 4.21
N GLN A 513 13.93 -8.69 5.30
CA GLN A 513 14.00 -9.43 6.56
C GLN A 513 15.43 -9.48 7.13
N LEU A 514 16.20 -8.40 6.95
CA LEU A 514 17.51 -8.27 7.54
C LEU A 514 17.39 -7.84 9.00
N THR A 515 18.24 -8.37 9.87
CA THR A 515 18.30 -7.98 11.29
C THR A 515 19.60 -7.26 11.64
N GLU A 516 20.62 -7.36 10.82
CA GLU A 516 21.88 -6.63 10.97
C GLU A 516 22.10 -5.73 9.76
N VAL A 517 22.08 -4.43 9.97
CA VAL A 517 22.13 -3.45 8.89
C VAL A 517 23.25 -2.44 9.12
N LYS A 518 24.15 -2.37 8.15
CA LYS A 518 25.20 -1.36 8.10
C LYS A 518 24.74 -0.22 7.18
N VAL A 519 24.62 0.98 7.72
CA VAL A 519 24.26 2.20 6.97
C VAL A 519 25.51 2.93 6.51
N MET A 520 25.63 3.18 5.21
CA MET A 520 26.71 3.93 4.59
C MET A 520 26.16 5.29 4.14
N THR A 521 26.73 6.39 4.64
CA THR A 521 26.36 7.76 4.28
C THR A 521 27.60 8.64 4.12
N ASP A 522 27.55 9.60 3.21
CA ASP A 522 28.60 10.64 3.06
C ASP A 522 28.28 11.93 3.83
N SER A 523 27.17 11.94 4.58
CA SER A 523 26.79 13.03 5.46
C SER A 523 27.36 12.84 6.87
N ALA A 524 28.44 13.52 7.19
CA ALA A 524 29.03 13.50 8.53
C ALA A 524 28.04 13.94 9.64
N THR A 525 27.13 14.86 9.30
CA THR A 525 26.07 15.33 10.20
C THR A 525 25.06 14.22 10.52
N VAL A 526 24.57 13.51 9.49
CA VAL A 526 23.63 12.40 9.66
C VAL A 526 24.28 11.25 10.41
N LEU A 527 25.54 10.93 10.10
CA LEU A 527 26.31 9.92 10.82
C LEU A 527 26.40 10.25 12.32
N SER A 528 26.71 11.51 12.67
CA SER A 528 26.76 11.96 14.05
C SER A 528 25.41 11.80 14.76
N TRP A 529 24.31 12.14 14.09
CA TRP A 529 22.97 11.97 14.63
C TRP A 529 22.60 10.49 14.83
N LEU A 530 22.91 9.63 13.85
CA LEU A 530 22.66 8.19 13.95
C LEU A 530 23.47 7.57 15.10
N ASN A 531 24.76 7.87 15.23
CA ASN A 531 25.61 7.34 16.28
C ASN A 531 25.11 7.76 17.68
N SER A 532 24.57 8.97 17.83
CA SER A 532 23.99 9.42 19.11
C SER A 532 22.77 8.59 19.53
N VAL A 533 22.05 8.03 18.56
CA VAL A 533 20.86 7.20 18.79
C VAL A 533 21.22 5.71 18.92
N ILE A 534 22.13 5.23 18.07
CA ILE A 534 22.51 3.81 17.98
C ILE A 534 23.42 3.40 19.17
N ILE A 535 24.38 4.24 19.54
CA ILE A 535 25.44 3.88 20.49
C ILE A 535 25.20 4.46 21.88
N GLU A 536 24.73 5.70 21.97
CA GLU A 536 24.78 6.49 23.20
C GLU A 536 23.45 6.65 23.91
N ASP A 537 22.33 6.30 23.27
CA ASP A 537 20.94 6.58 23.76
C ASP A 537 20.79 8.02 24.33
N ARG A 538 21.54 8.97 23.77
CA ARG A 538 21.62 10.35 24.22
C ARG A 538 20.71 11.25 23.42
N ARG A 539 20.16 12.25 24.06
CA ARG A 539 19.41 13.33 23.40
C ARG A 539 20.29 14.04 22.37
N VAL A 540 19.94 13.89 21.10
CA VAL A 540 20.65 14.55 19.99
C VAL A 540 20.60 16.08 20.16
N LYS A 541 21.75 16.73 20.15
CA LYS A 541 21.86 18.18 20.16
C LYS A 541 21.67 18.69 18.74
N VAL A 542 20.47 19.11 18.41
CA VAL A 542 20.15 19.81 17.17
C VAL A 542 19.64 21.18 17.54
N SER A 543 20.16 22.25 16.93
CA SER A 543 19.66 23.60 17.13
C SER A 543 19.05 24.16 15.84
N GLY A 544 17.90 24.83 15.95
CA GLY A 544 17.25 25.51 14.84
C GLY A 544 15.90 24.93 14.41
N MET A 545 15.29 25.50 13.36
CA MET A 545 13.94 25.17 12.91
C MET A 545 13.75 23.70 12.47
N ALA A 546 14.82 23.01 12.11
CA ALA A 546 14.78 21.60 11.70
C ALA A 546 14.84 20.60 12.87
N GLU A 547 15.06 21.06 14.11
CA GLU A 547 15.25 20.18 15.28
C GLU A 547 14.12 19.17 15.46
N MET A 548 12.89 19.62 15.41
CA MET A 548 11.72 18.75 15.56
C MET A 548 11.64 17.70 14.45
N LEU A 549 11.97 18.09 13.21
CA LEU A 549 11.95 17.19 12.06
C LEU A 549 13.02 16.11 12.16
N VAL A 550 14.22 16.47 12.60
CA VAL A 550 15.34 15.53 12.81
C VAL A 550 15.02 14.57 13.96
N ARG A 551 14.59 15.08 15.11
CA ARG A 551 14.22 14.25 16.26
C ARG A 551 13.13 13.23 15.93
N ARG A 552 12.10 13.65 15.18
CA ARG A 552 11.03 12.74 14.76
C ARG A 552 11.54 11.60 13.88
N ARG A 553 12.48 11.87 12.96
CA ARG A 553 13.06 10.84 12.08
C ARG A 553 13.97 9.89 12.84
N LEU A 554 14.75 10.42 13.77
CA LEU A 554 15.60 9.59 14.65
C LEU A 554 14.74 8.70 15.57
N ALA A 555 13.61 9.21 16.08
CA ALA A 555 12.66 8.41 16.82
C ALA A 555 12.08 7.26 15.97
N VAL A 556 11.81 7.53 14.68
CA VAL A 556 11.39 6.46 13.74
C VAL A 556 12.49 5.42 13.56
N VAL A 557 13.76 5.81 13.48
CA VAL A 557 14.89 4.86 13.40
C VAL A 557 14.96 3.99 14.67
N GLN A 558 14.83 4.59 15.86
CA GLN A 558 14.81 3.85 17.13
C GLN A 558 13.61 2.88 17.20
N GLU A 559 12.42 3.35 16.80
CA GLU A 559 11.22 2.54 16.76
C GLU A 559 11.39 1.33 15.82
N MET A 560 11.96 1.54 14.63
CA MET A 560 12.27 0.46 13.70
C MET A 560 13.28 -0.54 14.26
N MET A 561 14.33 -0.06 14.94
CA MET A 561 15.32 -0.94 15.61
C MET A 561 14.64 -1.81 16.67
N THR A 562 13.75 -1.24 17.45
CA THR A 562 13.03 -1.94 18.53
C THR A 562 11.98 -2.90 17.99
N GLU A 563 11.13 -2.44 17.06
CA GLU A 563 9.98 -3.20 16.55
C GLU A 563 10.43 -4.40 15.71
N TYR A 564 11.47 -4.21 14.88
CA TYR A 564 11.96 -5.27 13.98
C TYR A 564 13.23 -5.96 14.47
N GLY A 565 13.69 -5.66 15.67
CA GLY A 565 14.91 -6.25 16.24
C GLY A 565 16.18 -5.93 15.42
N LEU A 566 16.24 -4.72 14.80
CA LEU A 566 17.37 -4.35 13.94
C LEU A 566 18.59 -3.95 14.76
N THR A 567 19.73 -4.58 14.50
CA THR A 567 21.03 -4.09 14.91
C THR A 567 21.58 -3.19 13.80
N VAL A 568 21.60 -1.89 14.05
CA VAL A 568 22.06 -0.89 13.08
C VAL A 568 23.45 -0.39 13.44
N THR A 569 24.34 -0.36 12.45
CA THR A 569 25.63 0.34 12.52
C THR A 569 25.69 1.39 11.43
N ALA A 570 26.46 2.46 11.63
CA ALA A 570 26.58 3.51 10.63
C ALA A 570 28.05 3.85 10.40
N GLU A 571 28.43 4.03 9.14
CA GLU A 571 29.79 4.36 8.74
C GLU A 571 29.81 5.48 7.69
N TYR A 572 30.88 6.28 7.75
CA TYR A 572 31.14 7.33 6.76
C TYR A 572 31.72 6.74 5.48
N VAL A 573 31.22 7.21 4.34
CA VAL A 573 31.79 6.91 3.02
C VAL A 573 32.08 8.21 2.29
N GLN A 574 33.14 8.26 1.50
CA GLN A 574 33.40 9.40 0.62
C GLN A 574 32.35 9.44 -0.50
N SER A 575 31.86 10.63 -0.86
CA SER A 575 30.74 10.82 -1.80
C SER A 575 30.95 10.07 -3.14
N HIS A 576 32.16 10.11 -3.73
CA HIS A 576 32.46 9.40 -4.97
C HIS A 576 32.45 7.86 -4.86
N ARG A 577 32.41 7.31 -3.64
CA ARG A 577 32.28 5.87 -3.35
C ARG A 577 30.87 5.51 -2.90
N ASN A 578 29.99 6.48 -2.69
CA ASN A 578 28.63 6.23 -2.28
C ASN A 578 27.83 5.67 -3.45
N LYS A 579 27.45 4.38 -3.37
CA LYS A 579 26.70 3.69 -4.43
C LYS A 579 25.32 4.31 -4.70
N ALA A 580 24.76 5.07 -3.76
CA ALA A 580 23.48 5.74 -3.91
C ALA A 580 23.56 7.08 -4.67
N ASP A 581 24.76 7.65 -4.90
CA ASP A 581 24.96 8.96 -5.50
C ASP A 581 24.34 9.07 -6.92
N GLU A 582 24.48 8.03 -7.74
CA GLU A 582 23.88 8.02 -9.09
C GLU A 582 22.34 8.06 -9.10
N LEU A 583 21.70 7.60 -8.02
CA LEU A 583 20.24 7.57 -7.86
C LEU A 583 19.66 8.95 -7.51
N THR A 584 20.50 9.92 -7.19
CA THR A 584 20.10 11.26 -6.77
C THR A 584 20.40 12.32 -7.80
N ARG A 585 21.10 11.97 -8.89
CA ARG A 585 21.59 12.92 -9.91
C ARG A 585 20.95 12.70 -11.27
N VAL A 586 20.71 13.80 -11.96
CA VAL A 586 20.32 13.83 -13.38
C VAL A 586 21.37 14.59 -14.18
N SER A 587 21.31 14.48 -15.51
CA SER A 587 22.20 15.21 -16.42
C SER A 587 22.24 16.70 -16.09
N LYS A 588 23.45 17.26 -15.94
CA LYS A 588 23.61 18.70 -15.61
C LYS A 588 22.96 19.60 -16.66
N GLY A 589 22.88 19.14 -17.91
CA GLY A 589 22.21 19.86 -18.98
C GLY A 589 20.72 20.06 -18.75
N TRP A 590 20.08 19.12 -18.03
CA TRP A 590 18.65 19.20 -17.72
C TRP A 590 18.34 20.23 -16.63
N LEU A 591 19.31 20.50 -15.76
CA LEU A 591 19.20 21.46 -14.67
C LEU A 591 19.47 22.90 -15.10
N ARG A 592 20.09 23.09 -16.28
CA ARG A 592 20.25 24.43 -16.85
C ARG A 592 18.87 24.97 -17.19
N ARG A 593 18.39 25.89 -16.38
CA ARG A 593 17.21 26.69 -16.70
C ARG A 593 17.57 27.55 -17.91
N THR A 594 16.74 27.57 -18.93
CA THR A 594 16.62 28.74 -19.77
C THR A 594 15.96 29.81 -18.90
N GLU A 595 16.77 30.54 -18.15
CA GLU A 595 16.24 31.74 -17.49
C GLU A 595 15.82 32.71 -18.63
N PRO A 596 14.63 33.26 -18.56
CA PRO A 596 14.30 34.35 -19.48
C PRO A 596 15.30 35.48 -19.22
N GLU A 597 16.21 35.70 -20.16
CA GLU A 597 17.10 36.84 -20.13
C GLU A 597 16.27 38.11 -20.35
N VAL A 598 16.21 38.93 -19.34
CA VAL A 598 15.56 40.23 -19.36
C VAL A 598 16.64 41.25 -19.65
N CYS A 599 16.84 41.62 -20.92
CA CYS A 599 17.76 42.68 -21.33
C CYS A 599 19.14 42.63 -20.63
N GLY A 600 19.74 41.45 -20.51
CA GLY A 600 21.04 41.25 -19.82
C GLY A 600 20.99 41.19 -18.30
N VAL A 601 19.83 41.37 -17.68
CA VAL A 601 19.61 41.21 -16.22
C VAL A 601 18.56 40.10 -16.03
N SER A 602 18.93 39.04 -15.31
CA SER A 602 17.99 37.92 -15.05
C SER A 602 16.90 38.33 -14.03
N VAL A 603 15.73 37.67 -14.11
CA VAL A 603 14.67 37.86 -13.11
C VAL A 603 15.17 37.50 -11.71
N ALA A 604 16.09 36.53 -11.60
CA ALA A 604 16.71 36.12 -10.35
C ALA A 604 17.60 37.23 -9.77
N ASP A 605 18.36 37.91 -10.60
CA ASP A 605 19.23 39.04 -10.18
C ASP A 605 18.38 40.23 -9.72
N LEU A 606 17.28 40.55 -10.44
CA LEU A 606 16.36 41.60 -10.03
C LEU A 606 15.69 41.28 -8.68
N HIS A 607 15.31 40.02 -8.49
CA HIS A 607 14.74 39.61 -7.21
C HIS A 607 15.81 39.63 -6.09
N ALA A 608 17.03 39.17 -6.35
CA ALA A 608 18.14 39.15 -5.38
C ALA A 608 18.56 40.53 -4.86
N GLN A 609 18.27 41.59 -5.63
CA GLN A 609 18.56 42.96 -5.17
C GLN A 609 17.63 43.48 -4.07
N HIS A 610 16.37 43.02 -4.10
CA HIS A 610 15.32 43.59 -3.23
C HIS A 610 14.46 42.58 -2.48
N HIS A 611 14.52 41.31 -2.84
CA HIS A 611 13.74 40.19 -2.27
C HIS A 611 12.24 40.46 -2.11
N PHE A 612 11.63 41.21 -3.06
CA PHE A 612 10.20 41.49 -3.04
C PHE A 612 9.36 40.23 -3.31
N GLY A 613 8.12 40.20 -2.83
CA GLY A 613 7.14 39.18 -3.18
C GLY A 613 6.79 39.19 -4.68
N VAL A 614 6.11 38.13 -5.15
CA VAL A 614 5.84 37.85 -6.57
C VAL A 614 5.28 39.05 -7.34
N GLU A 615 4.29 39.76 -6.81
CA GLU A 615 3.61 40.89 -7.50
C GLU A 615 4.58 42.07 -7.75
N ARG A 616 5.38 42.44 -6.75
CA ARG A 616 6.33 43.54 -6.89
C ARG A 616 7.52 43.16 -7.78
N SER A 617 8.00 41.92 -7.67
CA SER A 617 9.05 41.40 -8.54
C SER A 617 8.56 41.31 -9.99
N LEU A 618 7.30 40.92 -10.23
CA LEU A 618 6.70 40.90 -11.55
C LEU A 618 6.57 42.30 -12.16
N HIS A 619 6.15 43.25 -11.35
CA HIS A 619 6.06 44.65 -11.79
C HIS A 619 7.44 45.18 -12.23
N LEU A 620 8.47 45.00 -11.40
CA LEU A 620 9.83 45.41 -11.74
C LEU A 620 10.40 44.69 -12.96
N ALA A 621 10.16 43.39 -13.08
CA ALA A 621 10.59 42.60 -14.23
C ALA A 621 9.94 43.08 -15.53
N ARG A 622 8.64 43.45 -15.49
CA ARG A 622 7.90 43.95 -16.65
C ARG A 622 8.26 45.39 -17.05
N LEU A 623 8.82 46.20 -16.16
CA LEU A 623 9.38 47.49 -16.51
C LEU A 623 10.62 47.35 -17.40
N VAL A 624 11.37 46.24 -17.27
CA VAL A 624 12.57 45.94 -18.05
C VAL A 624 12.25 45.07 -19.28
N SER A 625 11.33 44.11 -19.13
CA SER A 625 10.83 43.24 -20.22
C SER A 625 9.35 42.95 -20.05
N PRO A 626 8.49 43.53 -20.92
CA PRO A 626 7.05 43.39 -20.84
C PRO A 626 6.51 41.97 -20.92
N ASP A 627 7.27 41.07 -21.56
CA ASP A 627 6.86 39.69 -21.87
C ASP A 627 7.14 38.68 -20.74
N VAL A 628 7.67 39.14 -19.61
CA VAL A 628 7.96 38.26 -18.46
C VAL A 628 6.68 37.67 -17.89
N SER A 629 6.62 36.32 -17.84
CA SER A 629 5.47 35.63 -17.31
C SER A 629 5.43 35.69 -15.76
N ARG A 630 4.20 35.67 -15.20
CA ARG A 630 4.02 35.59 -13.75
C ARG A 630 4.66 34.32 -13.17
N ASP A 631 4.57 33.21 -13.89
CA ASP A 631 5.05 31.90 -13.43
C ASP A 631 6.57 31.86 -13.32
N ASP A 632 7.28 32.56 -14.18
CA ASP A 632 8.74 32.66 -14.14
C ASP A 632 9.19 33.43 -12.90
N VAL A 633 8.53 34.58 -12.61
CA VAL A 633 8.81 35.39 -11.43
C VAL A 633 8.47 34.62 -10.15
N GLU A 634 7.32 33.96 -10.11
CA GLU A 634 6.90 33.14 -8.98
C GLU A 634 7.88 32.00 -8.70
N ARG A 635 8.39 31.34 -9.72
CA ARG A 635 9.46 30.35 -9.59
C ARG A 635 10.75 30.93 -9.03
N CYS A 636 11.19 32.08 -9.50
CA CYS A 636 12.39 32.76 -8.98
C CYS A 636 12.25 33.15 -7.51
N VAL A 637 11.14 33.76 -7.13
CA VAL A 637 10.87 34.17 -5.74
C VAL A 637 10.81 32.94 -4.83
N ARG A 638 10.13 31.87 -5.25
CA ARG A 638 10.03 30.63 -4.48
C ARG A 638 11.35 29.84 -4.39
N ALA A 639 12.24 30.01 -5.35
CA ALA A 639 13.54 29.34 -5.37
C ALA A 639 14.65 30.16 -4.66
N CYS A 640 14.36 31.37 -4.23
CA CYS A 640 15.35 32.23 -3.57
C CYS A 640 15.70 31.69 -2.18
N SER A 641 16.96 31.30 -1.99
CA SER A 641 17.46 30.77 -0.72
C SER A 641 17.34 31.73 0.44
N GLN A 642 17.53 33.04 0.19
CA GLN A 642 17.41 34.08 1.18
C GLN A 642 15.97 34.27 1.67
N CYS A 643 15.00 34.31 0.73
CA CYS A 643 13.59 34.40 1.08
C CYS A 643 13.10 33.16 1.81
N LEU A 644 13.56 31.96 1.39
CA LEU A 644 13.21 30.69 2.05
C LEU A 644 13.78 30.57 3.46
N MET A 645 14.92 31.18 3.75
CA MET A 645 15.50 31.20 5.11
C MET A 645 14.74 32.12 6.06
N ILE A 646 14.26 33.27 5.55
CA ILE A 646 13.65 34.31 6.38
C ILE A 646 12.14 34.15 6.51
N ASP A 647 11.47 33.77 5.41
CA ASP A 647 10.00 33.59 5.35
C ASP A 647 9.67 32.32 4.57
N PRO A 648 9.78 31.15 5.19
CA PRO A 648 9.46 29.90 4.52
C PRO A 648 7.98 29.87 4.14
N ALA A 649 7.69 30.04 2.85
CA ALA A 649 6.33 30.02 2.34
C ALA A 649 5.64 28.71 2.74
N PRO A 650 4.40 28.75 3.24
CA PRO A 650 3.65 27.55 3.57
C PRO A 650 3.45 26.73 2.28
N VAL A 651 3.96 25.52 2.28
CA VAL A 651 3.83 24.59 1.15
C VAL A 651 2.35 24.33 0.89
N ARG A 652 1.81 24.87 -0.20
CA ARG A 652 0.49 24.49 -0.68
C ARG A 652 0.64 23.14 -1.39
N HIS A 653 0.16 22.11 -0.72
CA HIS A 653 0.03 20.79 -1.32
C HIS A 653 -1.27 20.73 -2.12
N ASP A 654 -1.23 20.28 -3.37
CA ASP A 654 -2.41 19.78 -4.06
C ASP A 654 -2.88 18.53 -3.32
N GLN A 655 -3.94 18.66 -2.57
CA GLN A 655 -4.47 17.64 -1.68
C GLN A 655 -5.77 17.12 -2.24
N GLY A 656 -5.96 15.82 -2.16
CA GLY A 656 -7.29 15.26 -2.23
C GLY A 656 -8.18 16.01 -1.21
N ARG A 657 -9.39 16.35 -1.60
CA ARG A 657 -10.31 17.11 -0.76
C ARG A 657 -10.57 16.36 0.54
N LEU A 658 -10.20 16.96 1.67
CA LEU A 658 -10.62 16.50 2.99
C LEU A 658 -12.08 16.85 3.24
N ASP A 659 -12.57 17.87 2.52
CA ASP A 659 -13.93 18.36 2.61
C ASP A 659 -14.91 17.34 2.03
N VAL A 660 -16.09 17.29 2.61
CA VAL A 660 -17.26 16.56 2.12
C VAL A 660 -18.41 17.54 1.93
N ASP A 661 -19.33 17.20 1.04
CA ASP A 661 -20.43 18.11 0.70
C ASP A 661 -21.60 18.05 1.70
N THR A 662 -21.60 17.05 2.59
CA THR A 662 -22.66 16.82 3.58
C THR A 662 -22.15 17.09 4.98
N THR A 663 -22.91 17.87 5.75
CA THR A 663 -22.64 18.15 7.17
C THR A 663 -22.70 16.87 8.00
N TRP A 664 -21.72 16.70 8.90
CA TRP A 664 -21.58 15.60 9.85
C TRP A 664 -21.37 14.22 9.23
N SER A 665 -21.20 14.12 7.90
CA SER A 665 -20.86 12.86 7.22
C SER A 665 -19.42 12.40 7.52
N ARG A 666 -18.47 13.33 7.53
CA ARG A 666 -17.08 13.05 7.92
C ARG A 666 -16.63 13.99 9.02
N VAL A 667 -16.13 13.45 10.11
CA VAL A 667 -15.64 14.22 11.25
C VAL A 667 -14.15 13.92 11.48
N ALA A 668 -13.34 14.96 11.54
CA ALA A 668 -11.93 14.85 11.90
C ALA A 668 -11.76 14.86 13.41
N LEU A 669 -11.04 13.87 13.94
CA LEU A 669 -10.80 13.65 15.35
C LEU A 669 -9.31 13.82 15.67
N ASP A 670 -9.01 14.49 16.79
CA ASP A 670 -7.64 14.64 17.28
C ASP A 670 -7.63 14.95 18.78
N VAL A 671 -6.47 14.74 19.44
CA VAL A 671 -6.25 15.19 20.81
C VAL A 671 -5.28 16.37 20.81
N THR A 672 -5.60 17.40 21.56
CA THR A 672 -4.78 18.62 21.63
C THR A 672 -4.61 19.10 23.06
N HIS A 673 -3.51 19.83 23.32
CA HIS A 673 -3.18 20.35 24.65
C HIS A 673 -3.27 21.86 24.65
N TYR A 674 -3.83 22.40 25.72
CA TYR A 674 -3.80 23.83 26.01
C TYR A 674 -3.62 24.04 27.50
N ASP A 675 -2.61 24.82 27.88
CA ASP A 675 -2.18 24.98 29.28
C ASP A 675 -1.90 23.57 29.89
N ARG A 676 -2.49 23.22 31.00
CA ARG A 676 -2.30 21.93 31.70
C ARG A 676 -3.34 20.86 31.32
N TRP A 677 -4.21 21.13 30.36
CA TRP A 677 -5.34 20.26 30.02
C TRP A 677 -5.22 19.65 28.63
N SER A 678 -5.66 18.39 28.52
CA SER A 678 -5.84 17.69 27.25
C SER A 678 -7.30 17.78 26.80
N TYR A 679 -7.51 17.94 25.52
CA TYR A 679 -8.85 18.06 24.93
C TYR A 679 -8.99 17.10 23.76
N LEU A 680 -10.02 16.29 23.79
CA LEU A 680 -10.53 15.56 22.62
C LEU A 680 -11.29 16.56 21.75
N THR A 681 -10.99 16.57 20.47
CA THR A 681 -11.54 17.53 19.53
C THR A 681 -12.11 16.85 18.30
N LEU A 682 -13.33 17.18 17.97
CA LEU A 682 -14.03 16.75 16.77
C LEU A 682 -14.35 17.98 15.92
N VAL A 683 -14.09 17.92 14.62
CA VAL A 683 -14.41 19.00 13.70
C VAL A 683 -15.06 18.42 12.45
N ASP A 684 -16.25 18.93 12.10
CA ASP A 684 -16.93 18.55 10.87
C ASP A 684 -16.09 18.91 9.63
N CYS A 685 -15.91 17.95 8.75
CA CYS A 685 -15.25 18.15 7.45
C CYS A 685 -16.22 18.66 6.39
N GLY A 686 -17.52 18.71 6.68
CA GLY A 686 -18.58 19.24 5.84
C GLY A 686 -18.67 20.77 5.86
N PRO A 687 -19.69 21.34 5.22
CA PRO A 687 -19.89 22.78 5.11
C PRO A 687 -20.02 23.48 6.47
N SER A 688 -20.58 22.82 7.49
CA SER A 688 -20.80 23.42 8.80
C SER A 688 -19.52 23.82 9.51
N ARG A 689 -18.48 22.99 9.45
CA ARG A 689 -17.27 23.13 10.27
C ARG A 689 -17.56 23.16 11.77
N PHE A 690 -18.67 22.60 12.18
CA PHE A 690 -19.07 22.51 13.58
C PHE A 690 -17.97 21.77 14.39
N ALA A 691 -17.68 22.26 15.59
CA ALA A 691 -16.59 21.72 16.39
C ALA A 691 -17.07 21.36 17.80
N ILE A 692 -16.62 20.21 18.31
CA ILE A 692 -16.84 19.78 19.68
C ILE A 692 -15.46 19.63 20.34
N TRP A 693 -15.32 20.18 21.53
CA TRP A 693 -14.18 19.95 22.40
C TRP A 693 -14.66 19.34 23.71
N ARG A 694 -13.95 18.31 24.17
CA ARG A 694 -14.17 17.69 25.49
C ARG A 694 -12.86 17.67 26.26
N ARG A 695 -12.88 18.06 27.52
CA ARG A 695 -11.72 17.94 28.38
C ARG A 695 -11.60 16.47 28.80
N VAL A 696 -10.44 15.85 28.52
CA VAL A 696 -10.17 14.45 28.86
C VAL A 696 -9.25 14.38 30.06
N ARG A 697 -9.46 13.37 30.91
CA ARG A 697 -8.64 13.14 32.11
C ARG A 697 -7.35 12.42 31.75
N SER A 698 -7.42 11.53 30.79
CA SER A 698 -6.27 10.81 30.24
C SER A 698 -6.41 10.66 28.72
N GLU A 699 -5.32 10.37 28.04
CA GLU A 699 -5.31 10.16 26.59
C GLU A 699 -5.36 8.66 26.24
N ASN A 700 -5.76 7.83 27.18
CA ASN A 700 -5.94 6.42 26.93
C ASN A 700 -7.17 6.16 26.05
N ALA A 701 -7.16 5.01 25.39
CA ALA A 701 -8.19 4.66 24.41
C ALA A 701 -9.59 4.50 25.02
N ALA A 702 -9.69 4.07 26.27
CA ALA A 702 -10.97 3.88 26.95
C ALA A 702 -11.64 5.23 27.26
N ASP A 703 -10.91 6.18 27.85
CA ASP A 703 -11.43 7.52 28.18
C ASP A 703 -11.87 8.27 26.90
N ILE A 704 -11.09 8.12 25.80
CA ILE A 704 -11.44 8.68 24.50
C ILE A 704 -12.70 8.01 23.91
N ALA A 705 -12.82 6.68 24.02
CA ALA A 705 -13.97 5.93 23.52
C ALA A 705 -15.25 6.31 24.27
N ASP A 706 -15.21 6.47 25.60
CA ASP A 706 -16.33 6.88 26.41
C ASP A 706 -16.84 8.27 25.99
N HIS A 707 -15.95 9.23 25.83
CA HIS A 707 -16.32 10.58 25.36
C HIS A 707 -16.86 10.58 23.91
N LEU A 708 -16.32 9.72 23.03
CA LEU A 708 -16.86 9.57 21.67
C LEU A 708 -18.25 8.96 21.69
N GLU A 709 -18.49 7.96 22.51
CA GLU A 709 -19.80 7.31 22.64
C GLU A 709 -20.85 8.31 23.16
N GLU A 710 -20.49 9.14 24.14
CA GLU A 710 -21.36 10.23 24.62
C GLU A 710 -21.71 11.20 23.46
N ILE A 711 -20.72 11.60 22.66
CA ILE A 711 -20.94 12.48 21.53
C ILE A 711 -21.84 11.81 20.47
N PHE A 712 -21.67 10.51 20.21
CA PHE A 712 -22.54 9.79 19.28
C PHE A 712 -23.98 9.67 19.77
N ARG A 713 -24.19 9.53 21.09
CA ARG A 713 -25.53 9.57 21.69
C ARG A 713 -26.15 10.96 21.64
N GLU A 714 -25.37 12.03 21.79
CA GLU A 714 -25.85 13.41 21.76
C GLU A 714 -26.15 13.91 20.33
N ARG A 715 -25.37 13.48 19.32
CA ARG A 715 -25.36 14.06 17.98
C ARG A 715 -25.68 13.10 16.85
N GLY A 716 -25.74 11.83 17.13
CA GLY A 716 -25.65 10.77 16.13
C GLY A 716 -24.24 10.49 15.66
N PRO A 717 -23.95 9.26 15.23
CA PRO A 717 -22.65 8.89 14.67
C PRO A 717 -22.46 9.55 13.28
N PRO A 718 -21.23 9.96 12.92
CA PRO A 718 -20.90 10.30 11.53
C PRO A 718 -20.77 9.06 10.67
N ASP A 719 -20.83 9.21 9.35
CA ASP A 719 -20.55 8.09 8.44
C ASP A 719 -19.07 7.67 8.50
N GLU A 720 -18.18 8.64 8.76
CA GLU A 720 -16.73 8.43 8.72
C GLU A 720 -15.98 9.28 9.75
N LEU A 721 -15.07 8.66 10.50
CA LEU A 721 -14.08 9.36 11.33
C LEU A 721 -12.73 9.42 10.62
N LEU A 722 -12.19 10.63 10.48
CA LEU A 722 -10.85 10.88 10.00
C LEU A 722 -9.90 10.96 11.21
N LEU A 723 -9.04 9.95 11.34
CA LEU A 723 -8.17 9.70 12.48
C LEU A 723 -6.70 9.87 12.13
N ASP A 724 -5.87 10.21 13.10
CA ASP A 724 -4.44 10.06 12.96
C ASP A 724 -4.02 8.59 13.21
N ASN A 725 -2.71 8.32 13.01
CA ASN A 725 -2.16 6.98 13.19
C ASN A 725 -1.67 6.70 14.63
N SER A 726 -2.13 7.47 15.63
CA SER A 726 -1.72 7.23 17.02
C SER A 726 -2.21 5.86 17.51
N THR A 727 -1.48 5.28 18.46
CA THR A 727 -1.83 4.00 19.07
C THR A 727 -3.20 4.05 19.75
N THR A 728 -3.56 5.19 20.34
CA THR A 728 -4.86 5.44 20.96
C THR A 728 -6.00 5.25 19.98
N PHE A 729 -5.94 5.87 18.79
CA PHE A 729 -7.01 5.77 17.78
C PHE A 729 -6.99 4.46 16.99
N ARG A 730 -5.89 3.72 17.02
CA ARG A 730 -5.80 2.36 16.46
C ARG A 730 -6.18 1.26 17.45
N SER A 731 -6.52 1.62 18.65
CA SER A 731 -6.87 0.67 19.70
C SER A 731 -8.12 -0.15 19.36
N ARG A 732 -8.22 -1.30 20.02
CA ARG A 732 -9.38 -2.17 19.92
C ARG A 732 -10.67 -1.47 20.40
N HIS A 733 -10.59 -0.65 21.47
CA HIS A 733 -11.75 0.06 22.04
C HIS A 733 -12.39 1.02 21.02
N ILE A 734 -11.59 1.85 20.37
CA ILE A 734 -12.09 2.74 19.31
C ILE A 734 -12.61 1.93 18.13
N GLY A 735 -11.98 0.77 17.84
CA GLY A 735 -12.44 -0.16 16.81
C GLY A 735 -13.84 -0.66 17.07
N GLU A 736 -14.05 -1.26 18.23
CA GLU A 736 -15.32 -1.84 18.67
C GLU A 736 -16.43 -0.79 18.76
N LEU A 737 -16.14 0.40 19.28
CA LEU A 737 -17.07 1.52 19.30
C LEU A 737 -17.52 1.91 17.88
N CYS A 738 -16.58 2.12 16.96
CA CYS A 738 -16.92 2.49 15.60
C CYS A 738 -17.72 1.39 14.87
N ASP A 739 -17.39 0.12 15.10
CA ASP A 739 -18.09 -1.02 14.51
C ASP A 739 -19.51 -1.14 15.08
N ALA A 740 -19.71 -0.92 16.40
CA ALA A 740 -21.02 -0.90 17.05
C ALA A 740 -21.97 0.20 16.53
N TRP A 741 -21.39 1.35 16.16
CA TRP A 741 -22.14 2.50 15.64
C TRP A 741 -22.14 2.59 14.11
N ASN A 742 -21.58 1.59 13.41
CA ASN A 742 -21.43 1.54 11.95
C ASN A 742 -20.68 2.75 11.36
N VAL A 743 -19.65 3.23 12.06
CA VAL A 743 -18.81 4.38 11.66
C VAL A 743 -17.55 3.88 10.96
N ARG A 744 -17.30 4.33 9.74
CA ARG A 744 -16.08 3.98 9.01
C ARG A 744 -14.88 4.74 9.56
N ARG A 745 -13.80 4.03 9.83
CA ARG A 745 -12.53 4.60 10.27
C ARG A 745 -11.63 4.88 9.06
N ARG A 746 -11.21 6.10 8.91
CA ARG A 746 -10.28 6.53 7.88
C ARG A 746 -9.03 7.09 8.52
N TYR A 747 -7.93 6.37 8.38
CA TYR A 747 -6.64 6.82 8.90
C TYR A 747 -5.93 7.68 7.87
N ARG A 748 -5.34 8.79 8.31
CA ARG A 748 -4.50 9.61 7.45
C ARG A 748 -3.28 8.79 7.01
N ALA A 749 -2.78 9.09 5.80
CA ALA A 749 -1.52 8.48 5.36
C ALA A 749 -0.40 8.86 6.33
N ALA A 750 0.37 7.86 6.78
CA ALA A 750 1.53 8.09 7.61
C ALA A 750 2.43 9.16 6.97
N TYR A 751 2.95 10.10 7.79
CA TYR A 751 3.84 11.18 7.36
C TYR A 751 3.24 12.26 6.43
N ARG A 752 1.90 12.43 6.39
CA ARG A 752 1.25 13.59 5.75
C ARG A 752 0.53 14.45 6.78
N PRO A 753 1.17 15.49 7.34
CA PRO A 753 0.53 16.42 8.30
C PRO A 753 -0.75 17.04 7.76
N SER A 754 -0.79 17.32 6.46
CA SER A 754 -1.96 17.86 5.77
C SER A 754 -3.20 16.96 5.80
N GLY A 755 -3.06 15.67 6.15
CA GLY A 755 -4.18 14.73 6.25
C GLY A 755 -5.18 15.05 7.38
N ASN A 756 -4.84 15.92 8.33
CA ASN A 756 -5.73 16.41 9.38
C ASN A 756 -5.78 17.95 9.41
N GLY A 757 -5.50 18.61 8.30
CA GLY A 757 -5.36 20.05 8.20
C GLY A 757 -6.59 20.84 8.62
N ILE A 758 -7.79 20.26 8.63
CA ILE A 758 -9.02 20.90 9.08
C ILE A 758 -8.97 21.07 10.60
N VAL A 759 -8.73 19.97 11.35
CA VAL A 759 -8.69 20.02 12.82
C VAL A 759 -7.47 20.77 13.33
N GLU A 760 -6.31 20.63 12.67
CA GLU A 760 -5.09 21.36 13.04
C GLU A 760 -5.26 22.89 12.87
N ARG A 761 -5.88 23.33 11.79
CA ARG A 761 -6.22 24.75 11.58
C ARG A 761 -7.22 25.24 12.63
N HIS A 762 -8.20 24.42 12.96
CA HIS A 762 -9.17 24.73 14.02
C HIS A 762 -8.49 24.88 15.37
N HIS A 763 -7.59 23.95 15.75
CA HIS A 763 -6.79 24.04 16.97
C HIS A 763 -6.03 25.36 17.07
N ARG A 764 -5.34 25.75 16.00
CA ARG A 764 -4.61 27.02 15.94
C ARG A 764 -5.53 28.22 16.17
N THR A 765 -6.69 28.22 15.54
CA THR A 765 -7.68 29.27 15.66
C THR A 765 -8.22 29.39 17.09
N VAL A 766 -8.61 28.28 17.69
CA VAL A 766 -9.19 28.26 19.05
C VAL A 766 -8.12 28.61 20.08
N LYS A 767 -6.94 28.01 20.03
CA LYS A 767 -5.86 28.30 20.99
C LYS A 767 -5.40 29.76 20.92
N ALA A 768 -5.25 30.31 19.72
CA ALA A 768 -4.89 31.72 19.55
C ALA A 768 -5.94 32.68 20.13
N ARG A 769 -7.23 32.36 19.94
CA ARG A 769 -8.33 33.17 20.50
C ARG A 769 -8.42 33.00 22.01
N ALA A 770 -8.27 31.78 22.55
CA ALA A 770 -8.25 31.51 23.98
C ALA A 770 -7.12 32.31 24.68
N ALA A 771 -5.91 32.28 24.12
CA ALA A 771 -4.77 33.01 24.62
C ALA A 771 -4.99 34.55 24.60
N ARG A 772 -5.56 35.08 23.49
CA ARG A 772 -5.84 36.52 23.37
C ARG A 772 -6.92 37.02 24.32
N ALA A 773 -7.95 36.20 24.54
CA ALA A 773 -9.08 36.55 25.38
C ALA A 773 -8.88 36.18 26.84
N GLY A 774 -7.83 35.42 27.20
CA GLY A 774 -7.64 34.88 28.55
C GLY A 774 -8.76 33.93 28.99
N LYS A 775 -9.40 33.20 28.02
CA LYS A 775 -10.56 32.33 28.24
C LYS A 775 -10.26 30.87 28.04
N ASP A 776 -11.11 30.02 28.65
CA ASP A 776 -11.02 28.56 28.41
C ASP A 776 -11.34 28.23 26.93
N PRO A 777 -10.59 27.32 26.29
CA PRO A 777 -10.89 26.86 24.93
C PRO A 777 -12.31 26.41 24.70
N LEU A 778 -12.97 25.80 25.71
CA LEU A 778 -14.38 25.35 25.61
C LEU A 778 -15.34 26.53 25.39
N GLU A 779 -15.12 27.67 26.06
CA GLU A 779 -15.90 28.88 25.85
C GLU A 779 -15.65 29.46 24.45
N VAL A 780 -14.41 29.44 24.00
CA VAL A 780 -14.04 29.91 22.66
C VAL A 780 -14.69 29.05 21.57
N VAL A 781 -14.76 27.75 21.73
CA VAL A 781 -15.43 26.82 20.78
C VAL A 781 -16.93 27.05 20.75
N PHE A 782 -17.54 27.32 21.90
CA PHE A 782 -18.95 27.69 21.95
C PHE A 782 -19.24 28.93 21.05
N TRP A 783 -18.48 29.99 21.23
CA TRP A 783 -18.64 31.21 20.41
C TRP A 783 -18.22 31.00 18.94
N TYR A 784 -17.23 30.14 18.68
CA TYR A 784 -16.86 29.77 17.33
C TYR A 784 -18.02 29.12 16.57
N ASN A 785 -18.76 28.23 17.22
CA ASN A 785 -19.90 27.56 16.61
C ASN A 785 -21.11 28.50 16.37
N LEU A 786 -21.27 29.54 17.16
CA LEU A 786 -22.37 30.50 17.03
C LEU A 786 -22.07 31.66 16.05
N ALA A 787 -20.79 31.98 15.84
CA ALA A 787 -20.43 33.10 14.99
C ALA A 787 -20.55 32.71 13.51
N ALA A 788 -21.26 33.58 12.73
CA ALA A 788 -21.33 33.44 11.29
C ALA A 788 -19.93 33.47 10.64
N LYS A 789 -19.70 32.65 9.64
CA LYS A 789 -18.43 32.61 8.90
C LYS A 789 -18.34 33.74 7.89
N GLU A 790 -19.47 34.10 7.28
CA GLU A 790 -19.62 35.22 6.34
C GLU A 790 -20.40 36.33 7.02
N GLY A 791 -19.77 37.45 7.27
CA GLY A 791 -20.20 38.49 8.23
C GLY A 791 -21.60 39.12 8.06
N GLU A 792 -22.35 38.77 7.02
CA GLU A 792 -23.71 39.24 6.77
C GLU A 792 -24.75 38.11 6.61
N ARG A 793 -24.32 36.87 6.82
CA ARG A 793 -25.18 35.68 6.62
C ARG A 793 -25.25 34.87 7.88
N ASP A 794 -26.30 35.01 8.68
CA ASP A 794 -26.57 34.27 9.91
C ASP A 794 -26.63 32.75 9.66
N ASP A 795 -27.08 32.33 8.48
CA ASP A 795 -27.12 30.91 8.06
C ASP A 795 -25.73 30.29 7.84
N SER A 796 -24.67 31.09 7.86
CA SER A 796 -23.29 30.60 7.72
C SER A 796 -22.63 30.15 9.05
N ALA A 797 -23.32 30.30 10.17
CA ALA A 797 -22.78 29.86 11.47
C ALA A 797 -22.67 28.32 11.54
N PRO A 798 -21.58 27.75 12.11
CA PRO A 798 -21.41 26.31 12.19
C PRO A 798 -22.53 25.53 12.86
N CYS A 799 -23.25 26.13 13.78
CA CYS A 799 -24.37 25.51 14.50
C CYS A 799 -25.65 25.37 13.67
N VAL A 800 -25.86 26.16 12.63
CA VAL A 800 -27.12 26.23 11.87
C VAL A 800 -27.46 24.90 11.19
N ASP A 801 -26.46 24.25 10.60
CA ASP A 801 -26.65 22.96 9.90
C ASP A 801 -26.70 21.74 10.85
N VAL A 802 -26.32 21.90 12.12
CA VAL A 802 -26.19 20.82 13.09
C VAL A 802 -27.31 20.85 14.14
N TYR A 803 -27.85 22.04 14.42
CA TYR A 803 -28.97 22.26 15.31
C TYR A 803 -30.20 22.77 14.59
N THR A 804 -31.18 21.91 14.34
CA THR A 804 -32.54 22.35 14.13
C THR A 804 -33.18 22.46 15.51
N ILE A 805 -33.10 23.63 16.13
CA ILE A 805 -33.87 23.88 17.36
C ILE A 805 -35.33 24.11 16.91
N VAL A 806 -36.11 23.04 17.00
CA VAL A 806 -37.58 23.12 16.91
C VAL A 806 -38.09 23.60 18.28
N THR A 807 -38.03 24.90 18.52
CA THR A 807 -38.88 25.52 19.53
C THR A 807 -40.22 25.73 18.86
N GLY A 808 -41.25 25.06 19.38
CA GLY A 808 -42.63 25.08 18.82
C GLY A 808 -43.06 26.41 18.20
N GLY A 809 -43.04 26.45 16.88
CA GLY A 809 -43.72 27.47 16.06
C GLY A 809 -43.09 28.84 15.91
N SER A 810 -41.84 29.06 16.35
CA SER A 810 -41.16 30.36 16.16
C SER A 810 -39.70 30.16 15.84
N THR A 811 -39.27 30.69 14.68
CA THR A 811 -37.85 30.82 14.32
C THR A 811 -37.22 31.80 15.31
N LEU A 812 -36.34 31.32 16.19
CA LEU A 812 -35.52 32.19 17.01
C LEU A 812 -34.44 32.83 16.12
N SER A 813 -34.64 34.08 15.73
CA SER A 813 -33.53 34.95 15.36
C SER A 813 -32.67 35.13 16.61
N VAL A 814 -31.37 34.82 16.52
CA VAL A 814 -30.41 35.07 17.60
C VAL A 814 -30.38 36.58 17.81
N CYS A 815 -31.02 37.08 18.90
CA CYS A 815 -30.92 38.44 19.29
C CYS A 815 -29.49 38.79 19.64
N HIS A 816 -28.96 39.82 19.00
CA HIS A 816 -27.75 40.52 19.39
C HIS A 816 -27.92 41.09 20.78
N THR A 817 -27.10 40.68 21.75
CA THR A 817 -26.65 41.48 22.87
C THR A 817 -25.15 41.28 23.06
#